data_82dce3cfb5be0816ab0352fa202be80a
#
_entry.id   82dce3cfb5be0816ab0352fa202be80a
#
_cell.length_a   1.000
_cell.length_b   1.000
_cell.length_c   1.000
_cell.angle_alpha   90.00
_cell.angle_beta   90.00
_cell.angle_gamma   90.00
#
_symmetry.space_group_name_H-M   'P 1'
#
loop_
_entity.id
_entity.type
_entity.pdbx_description
1 polymer ?
#
loop_
_entity_poly.entity_id
_entity_poly.type
_entity_poly.pdbx_seq_one_letter_code
_entity_poly.pdbx_strand_id
1 'polypeptide(L)'
;MKNIINYLYIFVILFASEFIFSDELEEVIVVADYRQTDLSKEDSSVFILDEDDIKSEPIKHFENLSYLIPNLNFAASDSRARYFQIRGIGERSGYLGTPNSSVAFLIDDIDYSGQGGIATTFDVEQIEVYRGPQGARIGANALAGLIYIKTKEPTKEFEGTSEITYGDYNTLSSGFAFGGPVNDSGNIRFRFAVRKDDTDGFRENLYLNRSDTSRKDETTLRLKLDFDLDRDLSAKVLLSQVDMDDPADIWTIDGSLNTLSDRPGMDAQKTDTLGLKFFKKNRYSEFQSLTSTTDTDVVFSYDADWGNVDSHAPYTYDYFSQTLRNRKSFGQELRLVSNENFKVERFPFSWVMGLSYLKLDETNDRQDDGLYGDPLDPFSPYSSLTISSSDYSSENTAFFGNLEYDLSAFTKISLGLRWEDWSAKYSNSDNERFKPSNSMIGGKASLIHNFDGDKNLFINYAKGYKQGGFNVGLGLIEGTTAEDLEYDPEFLTNYEIGVDLPINTNTDLRLNAFYSDREDQQVLISTQVDPNDPNTFVYLTQNAAEGVNYGLELNLNTVFSENLSAFVNLGLLKTEIKNWESRPDLEGRAQAHAPTNSYSIGLNYIPFNNAYLNVNFTGKSGFYYSDSHNNKSDSYLLTNVNFGYELNDWTFEIWARNLFDEYYATRGFYFGNEAPDFVDTLYERHGDPRHLGLSVRYDF
;
A
#
# COMPACT_ATOMS: atom_id res chain seq x y z
N MET A 1 19.34 -21.08 9.28
CA MET A 1 20.15 -20.98 8.05
C MET A 1 20.67 -22.33 7.52
N LYS A 2 21.38 -23.19 8.27
CA LYS A 2 21.88 -24.47 7.70
C LYS A 2 20.81 -25.44 7.20
N ASN A 3 19.64 -25.51 7.80
CA ASN A 3 18.57 -26.40 7.38
C ASN A 3 17.80 -25.88 6.16
N ILE A 4 17.69 -24.56 6.00
CA ILE A 4 17.01 -23.93 4.84
C ILE A 4 17.84 -24.11 3.57
N ILE A 5 19.18 -24.00 3.67
CA ILE A 5 20.10 -24.22 2.54
C ILE A 5 20.03 -25.68 2.05
N ASN A 6 19.89 -26.64 2.95
CA ASN A 6 19.74 -28.05 2.57
C ASN A 6 18.41 -28.37 1.88
N TYR A 7 17.30 -27.72 2.25
CA TYR A 7 16.01 -27.85 1.57
C TYR A 7 16.02 -27.16 0.21
N LEU A 8 16.71 -26.02 0.07
CA LEU A 8 16.90 -25.33 -1.20
C LEU A 8 17.71 -26.18 -2.19
N TYR A 9 18.77 -26.88 -1.71
CA TYR A 9 19.54 -27.81 -2.53
C TYR A 9 18.73 -29.02 -3.02
N ILE A 10 17.85 -29.55 -2.18
CA ILE A 10 16.97 -30.68 -2.56
C ILE A 10 15.91 -30.21 -3.57
N PHE A 11 15.40 -28.99 -3.43
CA PHE A 11 14.43 -28.40 -4.35
C PHE A 11 15.03 -28.13 -5.75
N VAL A 12 16.25 -27.59 -5.80
CA VAL A 12 16.96 -27.32 -7.08
C VAL A 12 17.37 -28.61 -7.82
N ILE A 13 17.65 -29.71 -7.12
CA ILE A 13 18.05 -30.99 -7.75
C ILE A 13 16.85 -31.74 -8.35
N LEU A 14 15.63 -31.53 -7.84
CA LEU A 14 14.41 -32.17 -8.35
C LEU A 14 13.90 -31.59 -9.69
N PHE A 15 14.40 -30.42 -10.12
CA PHE A 15 13.93 -29.70 -11.30
C PHE A 15 14.83 -29.78 -12.53
N ALA A 16 15.85 -30.65 -12.54
CA ALA A 16 16.79 -30.80 -13.67
C ALA A 16 16.38 -31.89 -14.68
N SER A 17 15.09 -31.99 -15.03
CA SER A 17 14.64 -32.83 -16.13
C SER A 17 14.13 -31.97 -17.29
N GLU A 18 14.79 -32.10 -18.46
CA GLU A 18 14.37 -31.40 -19.68
C GLU A 18 13.01 -31.94 -20.16
N PHE A 19 11.97 -31.12 -20.03
CA PHE A 19 10.72 -31.31 -20.75
C PHE A 19 10.60 -30.20 -21.79
N ILE A 20 10.45 -30.57 -23.05
CA ILE A 20 10.27 -29.66 -24.18
C ILE A 20 8.76 -29.48 -24.38
N PHE A 21 8.19 -28.39 -23.88
CA PHE A 21 6.90 -27.86 -24.28
C PHE A 21 7.09 -26.38 -24.59
N SER A 22 6.49 -25.89 -25.66
CA SER A 22 6.67 -24.54 -26.17
C SER A 22 5.41 -23.71 -26.00
N ASP A 23 5.12 -23.27 -24.76
CA ASP A 23 4.44 -22.02 -24.57
C ASP A 23 5.50 -21.05 -24.03
N GLU A 24 5.83 -20.02 -24.81
CA GLU A 24 6.70 -18.93 -24.35
C GLU A 24 5.94 -18.16 -23.29
N LEU A 25 6.58 -17.91 -22.14
CA LEU A 25 6.03 -17.03 -21.11
C LEU A 25 5.81 -15.62 -21.71
N GLU A 26 4.66 -15.01 -21.45
CA GLU A 26 4.33 -13.70 -21.99
C GLU A 26 5.31 -12.62 -21.50
N GLU A 27 5.68 -11.69 -22.40
CA GLU A 27 6.55 -10.56 -22.09
C GLU A 27 5.79 -9.58 -21.18
N VAL A 28 6.21 -9.43 -19.92
CA VAL A 28 5.60 -8.54 -18.96
C VAL A 28 6.15 -7.13 -19.10
N ILE A 29 5.27 -6.15 -19.29
CA ILE A 29 5.63 -4.74 -19.51
C ILE A 29 5.42 -3.94 -18.22
N VAL A 30 6.45 -3.19 -17.82
CA VAL A 30 6.41 -2.19 -16.76
C VAL A 30 5.77 -0.91 -17.30
N VAL A 31 4.72 -0.42 -16.66
CA VAL A 31 3.95 0.75 -17.15
C VAL A 31 4.08 1.98 -16.25
N ALA A 32 4.49 1.80 -15.01
CA ALA A 32 4.67 2.90 -14.08
C ALA A 32 5.90 3.77 -14.39
N ASP A 33 6.86 3.35 -15.22
CA ASP A 33 8.01 4.17 -15.59
C ASP A 33 7.64 5.27 -16.61
N TYR A 34 8.54 6.23 -16.83
CA TYR A 34 8.39 7.30 -17.83
C TYR A 34 8.20 6.80 -19.27
N ARG A 35 8.66 5.59 -19.55
CA ARG A 35 8.45 4.81 -20.77
C ARG A 35 8.03 3.41 -20.38
N GLN A 36 7.14 2.86 -21.16
CA GLN A 36 6.86 1.43 -21.04
C GLN A 36 8.15 0.64 -21.35
N THR A 37 8.52 -0.22 -20.46
CA THR A 37 9.76 -1.01 -20.52
C THR A 37 9.41 -2.46 -20.24
N ASP A 38 10.03 -3.36 -20.97
CA ASP A 38 10.00 -4.78 -20.66
C ASP A 38 10.60 -5.03 -19.28
N LEU A 39 9.94 -5.85 -18.48
CA LEU A 39 10.36 -6.18 -17.12
C LEU A 39 11.81 -6.71 -17.06
N SER A 40 12.26 -7.42 -18.08
CA SER A 40 13.64 -7.90 -18.20
C SER A 40 14.68 -6.79 -18.40
N LYS A 41 14.25 -5.58 -18.70
CA LYS A 41 15.09 -4.38 -18.89
C LYS A 41 14.94 -3.36 -17.75
N GLU A 42 14.17 -3.71 -16.71
CA GLU A 42 13.98 -2.88 -15.52
C GLU A 42 15.25 -2.93 -14.66
N ASP A 43 15.62 -1.78 -14.10
CA ASP A 43 16.85 -1.59 -13.33
C ASP A 43 16.61 -1.49 -11.81
N SER A 44 15.45 -1.96 -11.35
CA SER A 44 15.04 -1.98 -9.95
C SER A 44 14.17 -3.19 -9.63
N SER A 45 14.06 -3.53 -8.35
CA SER A 45 13.15 -4.58 -7.91
C SER A 45 11.71 -4.13 -8.06
N VAL A 46 10.99 -4.77 -8.96
CA VAL A 46 9.54 -4.59 -9.10
C VAL A 46 8.83 -5.93 -9.04
N PHE A 47 7.70 -5.97 -8.34
CA PHE A 47 6.77 -7.10 -8.35
C PHE A 47 5.53 -6.70 -9.13
N ILE A 48 5.12 -7.52 -10.07
CA ILE A 48 3.97 -7.25 -10.94
C ILE A 48 2.89 -8.30 -10.66
N LEU A 49 1.67 -7.83 -10.49
CA LEU A 49 0.45 -8.62 -10.58
C LEU A 49 -0.24 -8.23 -11.89
N ASP A 50 -0.36 -9.15 -12.79
CA ASP A 50 -1.05 -8.96 -14.05
C ASP A 50 -2.58 -9.13 -13.91
N GLU A 51 -3.28 -9.02 -15.02
CA GLU A 51 -4.75 -9.12 -15.04
C GLU A 51 -5.23 -10.49 -14.55
N ASP A 52 -4.51 -11.57 -14.85
CA ASP A 52 -4.90 -12.94 -14.48
C ASP A 52 -4.69 -13.19 -12.99
N ASP A 53 -3.57 -12.70 -12.42
CA ASP A 53 -3.35 -12.69 -10.97
C ASP A 53 -4.47 -11.95 -10.24
N ILE A 54 -4.85 -10.76 -10.75
CA ILE A 54 -5.90 -9.91 -10.17
C ILE A 54 -7.28 -10.58 -10.30
N LYS A 55 -7.57 -11.21 -11.44
CA LYS A 55 -8.83 -11.93 -11.65
C LYS A 55 -8.97 -13.15 -10.76
N SER A 56 -7.86 -13.83 -10.47
CA SER A 56 -7.85 -15.03 -9.62
C SER A 56 -8.24 -14.75 -8.16
N GLU A 57 -8.11 -13.50 -7.69
CA GLU A 57 -8.53 -13.11 -6.33
C GLU A 57 -10.04 -12.73 -6.35
N PRO A 58 -10.86 -13.46 -5.59
CA PRO A 58 -12.32 -13.26 -5.61
C PRO A 58 -12.78 -11.96 -4.94
N ILE A 59 -12.02 -11.45 -3.96
CA ILE A 59 -12.33 -10.19 -3.28
C ILE A 59 -11.48 -9.08 -3.88
N LYS A 60 -12.12 -8.15 -4.56
CA LYS A 60 -11.49 -7.15 -5.41
C LYS A 60 -10.97 -5.94 -4.63
N HIS A 61 -9.96 -6.15 -3.77
CA HIS A 61 -9.26 -5.08 -3.07
C HIS A 61 -7.75 -5.37 -2.96
N PHE A 62 -6.91 -4.34 -3.09
CA PHE A 62 -5.44 -4.47 -3.06
C PHE A 62 -4.92 -5.09 -1.76
N GLU A 63 -5.55 -4.81 -0.61
CA GLU A 63 -5.18 -5.41 0.67
C GLU A 63 -5.09 -6.94 0.57
N ASN A 64 -6.02 -7.58 -0.16
CA ASN A 64 -6.06 -9.03 -0.32
C ASN A 64 -4.93 -9.56 -1.20
N LEU A 65 -4.56 -8.81 -2.26
CA LEU A 65 -3.44 -9.16 -3.15
C LEU A 65 -2.07 -8.91 -2.49
N SER A 66 -1.99 -8.02 -1.51
CA SER A 66 -0.73 -7.67 -0.83
C SER A 66 -0.05 -8.86 -0.16
N TYR A 67 -0.79 -9.91 0.19
CA TYR A 67 -0.24 -11.14 0.76
C TYR A 67 0.61 -11.95 -0.23
N LEU A 68 0.44 -11.74 -1.54
CA LEU A 68 1.23 -12.41 -2.58
C LEU A 68 2.62 -11.80 -2.75
N ILE A 69 2.84 -10.57 -2.26
CA ILE A 69 4.01 -9.75 -2.54
C ILE A 69 5.06 -9.90 -1.44
N PRO A 70 6.26 -10.41 -1.74
CA PRO A 70 7.32 -10.57 -0.74
C PRO A 70 7.77 -9.22 -0.17
N ASN A 71 8.05 -9.19 1.14
CA ASN A 71 8.50 -8.00 1.88
C ASN A 71 7.52 -6.80 1.82
N LEU A 72 6.26 -7.06 1.46
CA LEU A 72 5.16 -6.13 1.64
C LEU A 72 4.36 -6.52 2.89
N ASN A 73 4.11 -5.56 3.75
CA ASN A 73 3.25 -5.70 4.92
C ASN A 73 2.30 -4.50 5.03
N PHE A 74 1.31 -4.60 5.88
CA PHE A 74 0.43 -3.48 6.23
C PHE A 74 0.05 -3.55 7.70
N ALA A 75 -0.34 -2.42 8.26
CA ALA A 75 -0.88 -2.33 9.60
C ALA A 75 -2.38 -2.03 9.50
N ALA A 76 -3.19 -3.05 9.72
CA ALA A 76 -4.63 -2.92 9.68
C ALA A 76 -5.14 -2.36 11.02
N SER A 77 -5.32 -1.06 11.12
CA SER A 77 -5.91 -0.41 12.31
C SER A 77 -7.37 -0.02 12.13
N ASP A 78 -7.81 0.08 10.90
CA ASP A 78 -9.08 0.62 10.48
C ASP A 78 -9.85 -0.44 9.66
N SER A 79 -10.94 -0.09 9.00
CA SER A 79 -11.72 -1.05 8.19
C SER A 79 -10.91 -1.63 7.04
N ARG A 80 -10.05 -0.81 6.43
CA ARG A 80 -9.11 -1.16 5.35
C ARG A 80 -7.68 -0.73 5.67
N ALA A 81 -6.71 -1.42 5.07
CA ALA A 81 -5.30 -1.02 5.12
C ALA A 81 -5.09 0.28 4.32
N ARG A 82 -4.68 1.35 5.00
CA ARG A 82 -4.37 2.65 4.39
C ARG A 82 -2.88 2.84 4.16
N TYR A 83 -2.05 2.20 4.98
CA TYR A 83 -0.59 2.34 5.00
C TYR A 83 0.07 0.98 4.82
N PHE A 84 1.09 0.97 3.97
CA PHE A 84 1.86 -0.22 3.65
C PHE A 84 3.31 -0.05 4.09
N GLN A 85 3.96 -1.16 4.37
CA GLN A 85 5.39 -1.21 4.67
C GLN A 85 6.08 -2.05 3.59
N ILE A 86 7.07 -1.49 2.93
CA ILE A 86 7.93 -2.18 1.97
C ILE A 86 9.31 -2.37 2.61
N ARG A 87 9.80 -3.60 2.65
CA ARG A 87 11.08 -3.96 3.30
C ARG A 87 11.16 -3.46 4.75
N GLY A 88 10.03 -3.44 5.46
CA GLY A 88 9.90 -3.00 6.85
C GLY A 88 9.89 -1.47 7.05
N ILE A 89 9.77 -0.69 5.98
CA ILE A 89 9.69 0.77 6.02
C ILE A 89 8.29 1.23 5.61
N GLY A 90 7.64 2.03 6.43
CA GLY A 90 6.32 2.59 6.18
C GLY A 90 5.57 2.89 7.48
N GLU A 91 4.49 3.64 7.35
CA GLU A 91 3.64 4.07 8.46
C GLU A 91 2.72 2.94 8.91
N ARG A 92 2.23 3.04 10.16
CA ARG A 92 1.39 2.01 10.79
C ARG A 92 0.02 2.53 11.20
N SER A 93 -0.15 3.85 11.25
CA SER A 93 -1.42 4.49 11.62
C SER A 93 -1.52 5.87 11.00
N GLY A 94 -2.74 6.41 10.95
CA GLY A 94 -2.99 7.78 10.58
C GLY A 94 -2.28 8.77 11.50
N TYR A 95 -2.01 9.96 10.98
CA TYR A 95 -1.29 10.99 11.71
C TYR A 95 -2.22 11.97 12.38
N LEU A 96 -1.73 12.44 13.51
CA LEU A 96 -2.05 13.76 14.02
C LEU A 96 -0.85 14.64 13.65
N GLY A 97 -0.95 15.49 12.66
CA GLY A 97 0.17 16.34 12.22
C GLY A 97 0.45 16.23 10.73
N THR A 98 1.73 16.24 10.36
CA THR A 98 2.13 16.28 8.96
C THR A 98 1.78 15.00 8.19
N PRO A 99 0.96 15.07 7.13
CA PRO A 99 0.82 13.96 6.20
C PRO A 99 2.17 13.66 5.55
N ASN A 100 2.75 12.49 5.81
CA ASN A 100 4.12 12.18 5.43
C ASN A 100 4.27 10.66 5.18
N SER A 101 4.06 10.23 3.95
CA SER A 101 4.08 8.81 3.56
C SER A 101 5.48 8.35 3.18
N SER A 102 5.87 7.14 3.58
CA SER A 102 7.12 6.50 3.14
C SER A 102 6.93 5.63 1.89
N VAL A 103 5.70 5.19 1.63
CA VAL A 103 5.31 4.41 0.45
C VAL A 103 4.36 5.24 -0.38
N ALA A 104 4.75 5.52 -1.62
CA ALA A 104 3.85 6.18 -2.57
C ALA A 104 2.76 5.20 -3.02
N PHE A 105 1.54 5.72 -3.16
CA PHE A 105 0.39 4.96 -3.62
C PHE A 105 -0.30 5.71 -4.76
N LEU A 106 -0.15 5.21 -5.98
CA LEU A 106 -0.66 5.86 -7.17
C LEU A 106 -1.70 4.98 -7.87
N ILE A 107 -2.79 5.61 -8.33
CA ILE A 107 -3.77 5.00 -9.24
C ILE A 107 -3.81 5.86 -10.51
N ASP A 108 -3.48 5.30 -11.67
CA ASP A 108 -3.45 6.00 -12.96
C ASP A 108 -2.64 7.31 -12.95
N ASP A 109 -1.48 7.34 -12.28
CA ASP A 109 -0.56 8.47 -12.06
C ASP A 109 -1.07 9.56 -11.09
N ILE A 110 -2.16 9.32 -10.36
CA ILE A 110 -2.68 10.24 -9.35
C ILE A 110 -2.24 9.76 -7.97
N ASP A 111 -1.71 10.67 -7.15
CA ASP A 111 -1.18 10.37 -5.82
C ASP A 111 -2.30 10.26 -4.77
N TYR A 112 -2.44 9.07 -4.19
CA TYR A 112 -3.30 8.75 -3.06
C TYR A 112 -2.49 8.24 -1.86
N SER A 113 -1.25 8.67 -1.70
CA SER A 113 -0.39 8.26 -0.60
C SER A 113 -1.05 8.51 0.76
N GLY A 114 -1.07 7.47 1.61
CA GLY A 114 -1.80 7.47 2.88
C GLY A 114 -3.33 7.28 2.79
N GLN A 115 -3.85 6.94 1.61
CA GLN A 115 -5.27 6.69 1.34
C GLN A 115 -5.53 5.31 0.71
N GLY A 116 -4.65 4.33 0.91
CA GLY A 116 -4.70 3.03 0.23
C GLY A 116 -5.99 2.23 0.41
N GLY A 117 -6.84 2.60 1.37
CA GLY A 117 -8.14 1.97 1.57
C GLY A 117 -9.12 2.07 0.39
N ILE A 118 -8.91 2.99 -0.55
CA ILE A 118 -9.77 3.16 -1.74
C ILE A 118 -9.43 2.21 -2.89
N ALA A 119 -8.51 1.28 -2.70
CA ALA A 119 -7.87 0.51 -3.76
C ALA A 119 -8.67 -0.73 -4.20
N THR A 120 -9.85 -0.54 -4.80
CA THR A 120 -10.52 -1.65 -5.51
C THR A 120 -9.67 -2.14 -6.67
N THR A 121 -9.64 -3.46 -6.87
CA THR A 121 -8.95 -4.11 -7.99
C THR A 121 -9.90 -4.54 -9.13
N PHE A 122 -11.17 -4.13 -9.06
CA PHE A 122 -12.10 -4.33 -10.17
C PHE A 122 -11.76 -3.42 -11.35
N ASP A 123 -11.72 -4.00 -12.54
CA ASP A 123 -11.37 -3.32 -13.79
C ASP A 123 -9.96 -2.72 -13.77
N VAL A 124 -9.02 -3.43 -13.14
CA VAL A 124 -7.59 -3.11 -13.10
C VAL A 124 -6.85 -3.98 -14.11
N GLU A 125 -5.91 -3.36 -14.82
CA GLU A 125 -5.05 -4.01 -15.83
C GLU A 125 -3.82 -4.62 -15.18
N GLN A 126 -3.17 -3.88 -14.27
CA GLN A 126 -1.90 -4.26 -13.68
C GLN A 126 -1.65 -3.55 -12.37
N ILE A 127 -0.93 -4.21 -11.45
CA ILE A 127 -0.42 -3.62 -10.21
C ILE A 127 1.08 -3.84 -10.16
N GLU A 128 1.83 -2.76 -9.94
CA GLU A 128 3.29 -2.78 -9.81
C GLU A 128 3.71 -2.34 -8.42
N VAL A 129 4.57 -3.09 -7.78
CA VAL A 129 5.15 -2.73 -6.48
C VAL A 129 6.66 -2.62 -6.61
N TYR A 130 7.15 -1.38 -6.67
CA TYR A 130 8.57 -1.06 -6.64
C TYR A 130 9.08 -1.12 -5.21
N ARG A 131 10.11 -1.91 -4.98
CA ARG A 131 10.72 -2.10 -3.67
C ARG A 131 12.07 -1.38 -3.61
N GLY A 132 12.20 -0.46 -2.68
CA GLY A 132 13.32 0.46 -2.58
C GLY A 132 12.99 1.88 -3.07
N PRO A 133 13.84 2.87 -2.78
CA PRO A 133 13.52 4.29 -2.93
C PRO A 133 13.27 4.69 -4.38
N GLN A 134 12.17 5.41 -4.60
CA GLN A 134 11.80 6.02 -5.88
C GLN A 134 11.96 7.56 -5.85
N GLY A 135 12.94 8.04 -5.07
CA GLY A 135 13.17 9.47 -4.85
C GLY A 135 13.52 10.25 -6.13
N ALA A 136 14.19 9.64 -7.11
CA ALA A 136 14.49 10.28 -8.39
C ALA A 136 13.25 10.52 -9.26
N ARG A 137 12.21 9.68 -9.12
CA ARG A 137 11.01 9.66 -9.95
C ARG A 137 9.81 10.30 -9.26
N ILE A 138 9.45 9.81 -8.08
CA ILE A 138 8.24 10.22 -7.34
C ILE A 138 8.54 11.33 -6.33
N GLY A 139 9.69 11.22 -5.63
CA GLY A 139 10.09 12.20 -4.61
C GLY A 139 9.78 11.77 -3.19
N ALA A 140 9.36 12.71 -2.35
CA ALA A 140 9.30 12.57 -0.90
C ALA A 140 8.39 11.44 -0.40
N ASN A 141 7.30 11.13 -1.08
CA ASN A 141 6.35 10.09 -0.64
C ASN A 141 6.81 8.66 -0.96
N ALA A 142 7.98 8.48 -1.59
CA ALA A 142 8.45 7.18 -2.07
C ALA A 142 9.83 6.80 -1.50
N LEU A 143 10.04 7.01 -0.20
CA LEU A 143 11.26 6.61 0.50
C LEU A 143 11.47 5.09 0.44
N ALA A 144 10.43 4.31 0.73
CA ALA A 144 10.48 2.86 0.79
C ALA A 144 10.15 2.18 -0.53
N GLY A 145 9.36 2.83 -1.37
CA GLY A 145 8.89 2.28 -2.63
C GLY A 145 7.62 2.91 -3.16
N LEU A 146 7.05 2.28 -4.17
CA LEU A 146 5.85 2.72 -4.86
C LEU A 146 4.91 1.54 -5.08
N ILE A 147 3.64 1.72 -4.80
CA ILE A 147 2.53 0.87 -5.25
C ILE A 147 1.81 1.64 -6.36
N TYR A 148 1.77 1.07 -7.55
CA TYR A 148 1.14 1.65 -8.72
C TYR A 148 0.03 0.74 -9.23
N ILE A 149 -1.20 1.26 -9.32
CA ILE A 149 -2.35 0.55 -9.86
C ILE A 149 -2.73 1.19 -11.18
N LYS A 150 -2.68 0.40 -12.25
CA LYS A 150 -3.16 0.80 -13.57
C LYS A 150 -4.51 0.18 -13.82
N THR A 151 -5.53 1.02 -14.00
CA THR A 151 -6.86 0.57 -14.38
C THR A 151 -6.97 0.45 -15.90
N LYS A 152 -7.90 -0.38 -16.38
CA LYS A 152 -8.06 -0.63 -17.81
C LYS A 152 -8.33 0.64 -18.61
N GLU A 153 -7.74 0.70 -19.81
CA GLU A 153 -7.86 1.82 -20.73
C GLU A 153 -9.07 1.65 -21.69
N PRO A 154 -9.58 2.76 -22.26
CA PRO A 154 -10.57 2.71 -23.32
C PRO A 154 -10.04 2.00 -24.58
N THR A 155 -10.80 1.06 -25.12
CA THR A 155 -10.44 0.22 -26.26
C THR A 155 -11.08 0.69 -27.58
N LYS A 156 -10.57 0.16 -28.71
CA LYS A 156 -11.10 0.48 -30.04
C LYS A 156 -12.31 -0.38 -30.43
N GLU A 157 -12.52 -1.47 -29.72
CA GLU A 157 -13.65 -2.37 -29.87
C GLU A 157 -14.51 -2.31 -28.62
N PHE A 158 -15.79 -2.61 -28.74
CA PHE A 158 -16.64 -2.70 -27.56
C PHE A 158 -16.32 -3.98 -26.80
N GLU A 159 -16.04 -3.81 -25.53
CA GLU A 159 -15.78 -4.90 -24.60
C GLU A 159 -16.30 -4.52 -23.22
N GLY A 160 -16.57 -5.51 -22.39
CA GLY A 160 -17.00 -5.27 -21.04
C GLY A 160 -16.95 -6.51 -20.19
N THR A 161 -17.15 -6.31 -18.88
CA THR A 161 -17.25 -7.38 -17.89
C THR A 161 -18.35 -7.07 -16.88
N SER A 162 -19.05 -8.10 -16.44
CA SER A 162 -20.00 -8.03 -15.34
C SER A 162 -19.69 -9.13 -14.35
N GLU A 163 -19.64 -8.81 -13.07
CA GLU A 163 -19.30 -9.76 -12.01
C GLU A 163 -20.26 -9.63 -10.83
N ILE A 164 -20.69 -10.77 -10.29
CA ILE A 164 -21.45 -10.86 -9.03
C ILE A 164 -20.77 -11.88 -8.15
N THR A 165 -20.51 -11.50 -6.90
CA THR A 165 -19.94 -12.37 -5.86
C THR A 165 -20.88 -12.45 -4.68
N TYR A 166 -21.14 -13.66 -4.20
CA TYR A 166 -21.91 -13.94 -2.99
C TYR A 166 -21.08 -14.82 -2.05
N GLY A 167 -21.08 -14.53 -0.74
CA GLY A 167 -20.27 -15.27 0.22
C GLY A 167 -20.79 -15.21 1.65
N ASP A 168 -20.02 -15.78 2.56
CA ASP A 168 -20.27 -15.72 4.01
C ASP A 168 -20.40 -14.26 4.46
N TYR A 169 -20.95 -14.07 5.66
CA TYR A 169 -21.15 -12.74 6.26
C TYR A 169 -22.04 -11.81 5.41
N ASN A 170 -23.06 -12.40 4.74
CA ASN A 170 -23.95 -11.69 3.81
C ASN A 170 -23.21 -10.90 2.71
N THR A 171 -21.99 -11.33 2.35
CA THR A 171 -21.23 -10.70 1.29
C THR A 171 -22.00 -10.72 -0.03
N LEU A 172 -22.24 -9.56 -0.60
CA LEU A 172 -22.79 -9.37 -1.93
C LEU A 172 -22.00 -8.27 -2.64
N SER A 173 -21.20 -8.66 -3.62
CA SER A 173 -20.45 -7.71 -4.44
C SER A 173 -20.92 -7.76 -5.88
N SER A 174 -20.95 -6.61 -6.55
CA SER A 174 -21.27 -6.52 -7.96
C SER A 174 -20.38 -5.52 -8.68
N GLY A 175 -19.96 -5.88 -9.89
CA GLY A 175 -19.14 -5.04 -10.75
C GLY A 175 -19.67 -5.04 -12.17
N PHE A 176 -19.59 -3.90 -12.82
CA PHE A 176 -19.89 -3.74 -14.24
C PHE A 176 -18.91 -2.76 -14.86
N ALA A 177 -18.23 -3.16 -15.92
CA ALA A 177 -17.37 -2.29 -16.70
C ALA A 177 -17.60 -2.51 -18.19
N PHE A 178 -17.61 -1.43 -18.96
CA PHE A 178 -17.65 -1.53 -20.39
C PHE A 178 -17.03 -0.32 -21.07
N GLY A 179 -16.53 -0.50 -22.29
CA GLY A 179 -15.90 0.56 -23.06
C GLY A 179 -15.91 0.30 -24.55
N GLY A 180 -15.43 1.28 -25.29
CA GLY A 180 -15.33 1.19 -26.73
C GLY A 180 -15.31 2.57 -27.42
N PRO A 181 -15.41 2.61 -28.75
CA PRO A 181 -15.43 3.86 -29.51
C PRO A 181 -16.75 4.60 -29.33
N VAL A 182 -16.68 5.93 -29.15
CA VAL A 182 -17.87 6.82 -29.10
C VAL A 182 -18.36 7.14 -30.50
N ASN A 183 -17.47 7.09 -31.50
CA ASN A 183 -17.77 7.45 -32.89
C ASN A 183 -17.14 6.48 -33.89
N ASP A 184 -17.61 6.47 -35.11
CA ASP A 184 -17.19 5.56 -36.18
C ASP A 184 -15.68 5.66 -36.54
N SER A 185 -15.06 6.81 -36.28
CA SER A 185 -13.62 6.98 -36.53
C SER A 185 -12.73 6.37 -35.42
N GLY A 186 -13.31 6.03 -34.27
CA GLY A 186 -12.59 5.47 -33.12
C GLY A 186 -11.59 6.42 -32.46
N ASN A 187 -11.63 7.72 -32.83
CA ASN A 187 -10.72 8.71 -32.25
C ASN A 187 -11.21 9.29 -30.90
N ILE A 188 -12.42 8.95 -30.49
CA ILE A 188 -12.95 9.19 -29.14
C ILE A 188 -13.38 7.83 -28.59
N ARG A 189 -12.79 7.46 -27.45
CA ARG A 189 -13.06 6.19 -26.77
C ARG A 189 -13.40 6.45 -25.32
N PHE A 190 -14.17 5.55 -24.73
CA PHE A 190 -14.53 5.61 -23.32
C PHE A 190 -14.38 4.25 -22.65
N ARG A 191 -14.20 4.27 -21.33
CA ARG A 191 -14.39 3.13 -20.44
C ARG A 191 -15.09 3.59 -19.17
N PHE A 192 -16.18 2.91 -18.83
CA PHE A 192 -16.94 3.13 -17.62
C PHE A 192 -16.83 1.89 -16.75
N ALA A 193 -16.60 2.06 -15.45
CA ALA A 193 -16.60 0.98 -14.48
C ALA A 193 -17.34 1.41 -13.21
N VAL A 194 -18.10 0.48 -12.64
CA VAL A 194 -18.76 0.62 -11.34
C VAL A 194 -18.58 -0.67 -10.55
N ARG A 195 -18.22 -0.54 -9.28
CA ARG A 195 -18.13 -1.63 -8.32
C ARG A 195 -18.88 -1.26 -7.05
N LYS A 196 -19.67 -2.19 -6.53
CA LYS A 196 -20.27 -2.15 -5.20
C LYS A 196 -19.84 -3.37 -4.43
N ASP A 197 -19.29 -3.17 -3.24
CA ASP A 197 -18.97 -4.23 -2.29
C ASP A 197 -19.78 -4.01 -1.02
N ASP A 198 -20.50 -5.02 -0.58
CA ASP A 198 -21.35 -5.00 0.61
C ASP A 198 -21.14 -6.30 1.40
N THR A 199 -20.90 -6.21 2.71
CA THR A 199 -20.79 -7.35 3.62
C THR A 199 -21.03 -6.90 5.05
N ASP A 200 -21.73 -7.70 5.86
CA ASP A 200 -21.92 -7.41 7.28
C ASP A 200 -20.61 -7.45 8.08
N GLY A 201 -19.56 -8.11 7.53
CA GLY A 201 -18.33 -8.40 8.27
C GLY A 201 -18.50 -9.62 9.18
N PHE A 202 -17.38 -10.05 9.77
CA PHE A 202 -17.35 -11.29 10.55
C PHE A 202 -17.45 -11.09 12.07
N ARG A 203 -17.60 -9.85 12.55
CA ARG A 203 -17.69 -9.53 13.97
C ARG A 203 -19.13 -9.37 14.40
N GLU A 204 -19.44 -9.87 15.61
CA GLU A 204 -20.72 -9.66 16.25
C GLU A 204 -20.57 -8.71 17.45
N ASN A 205 -21.33 -7.65 17.48
CA ASN A 205 -21.44 -6.82 18.66
C ASN A 205 -22.51 -7.39 19.59
N LEU A 206 -22.07 -8.02 20.66
CA LEU A 206 -22.95 -8.72 21.60
C LEU A 206 -23.76 -7.76 22.47
N TYR A 207 -23.25 -6.57 22.77
CA TYR A 207 -23.95 -5.56 23.57
C TYR A 207 -25.12 -4.98 22.80
N LEU A 208 -24.90 -4.57 21.56
CA LEU A 208 -25.93 -4.02 20.69
C LEU A 208 -26.80 -5.07 20.01
N ASN A 209 -26.43 -6.36 20.11
CA ASN A 209 -27.02 -7.48 19.38
C ASN A 209 -27.11 -7.20 17.87
N ARG A 210 -25.97 -6.84 17.29
CA ARG A 210 -25.78 -6.49 15.87
C ARG A 210 -24.63 -7.25 15.26
N SER A 211 -24.75 -7.65 13.97
CA SER A 211 -23.72 -8.33 13.19
C SER A 211 -23.12 -7.45 12.08
N ASP A 212 -23.48 -6.18 12.04
CA ASP A 212 -23.10 -5.23 10.96
C ASP A 212 -22.27 -4.03 11.46
N THR A 213 -21.70 -4.11 12.67
CA THR A 213 -20.88 -3.04 13.25
C THR A 213 -19.46 -3.00 12.70
N SER A 214 -19.07 -4.01 11.90
CA SER A 214 -17.82 -4.06 11.13
C SER A 214 -18.06 -4.34 9.64
N ARG A 215 -19.25 -3.95 9.14
CA ARG A 215 -19.63 -4.09 7.74
C ARG A 215 -18.66 -3.34 6.82
N LYS A 216 -18.69 -3.70 5.54
CA LYS A 216 -18.11 -2.88 4.46
C LYS A 216 -19.21 -2.50 3.48
N ASP A 217 -19.28 -1.23 3.15
CA ASP A 217 -20.23 -0.63 2.21
C ASP A 217 -19.47 0.31 1.30
N GLU A 218 -18.90 -0.23 0.23
CA GLU A 218 -17.95 0.49 -0.63
C GLU A 218 -18.50 0.59 -2.05
N THR A 219 -18.45 1.78 -2.64
CA THR A 219 -18.82 2.02 -4.04
C THR A 219 -17.71 2.75 -4.75
N THR A 220 -17.30 2.24 -5.91
CA THR A 220 -16.35 2.93 -6.80
C THR A 220 -16.97 3.14 -8.16
N LEU A 221 -16.89 4.37 -8.66
CA LEU A 221 -17.27 4.78 -10.02
C LEU A 221 -16.03 5.30 -10.74
N ARG A 222 -15.84 4.92 -12.02
CA ARG A 222 -14.75 5.41 -12.84
C ARG A 222 -15.20 5.61 -14.28
N LEU A 223 -14.80 6.75 -14.86
CA LEU A 223 -15.00 7.05 -16.28
C LEU A 223 -13.68 7.54 -16.86
N LYS A 224 -13.19 6.87 -17.87
CA LYS A 224 -12.06 7.30 -18.70
C LYS A 224 -12.55 7.69 -20.08
N LEU A 225 -11.96 8.76 -20.62
CA LEU A 225 -12.19 9.23 -21.99
C LEU A 225 -10.84 9.47 -22.66
N ASP A 226 -10.66 8.88 -23.83
CA ASP A 226 -9.49 9.06 -24.67
C ASP A 226 -9.87 9.82 -25.93
N PHE A 227 -9.08 10.83 -26.28
CA PHE A 227 -9.25 11.68 -27.46
C PHE A 227 -7.98 11.67 -28.31
N ASP A 228 -8.06 11.12 -29.51
CA ASP A 228 -7.02 11.31 -30.54
C ASP A 228 -7.39 12.56 -31.34
N LEU A 229 -6.85 13.72 -30.92
CA LEU A 229 -7.21 15.04 -31.46
C LEU A 229 -6.54 15.31 -32.82
N ASP A 230 -5.33 14.76 -33.02
CA ASP A 230 -4.56 14.79 -34.25
C ASP A 230 -3.59 13.59 -34.26
N ARG A 231 -2.82 13.38 -35.33
CA ARG A 231 -1.81 12.30 -35.44
C ARG A 231 -0.79 12.32 -34.28
N ASP A 232 -0.45 13.52 -33.83
CA ASP A 232 0.60 13.74 -32.83
C ASP A 232 0.05 14.30 -31.51
N LEU A 233 -1.26 14.40 -31.39
CA LEU A 233 -1.90 15.08 -30.27
C LEU A 233 -3.00 14.21 -29.69
N SER A 234 -2.90 13.85 -28.40
CA SER A 234 -3.94 13.13 -27.68
C SER A 234 -4.18 13.71 -26.28
N ALA A 235 -5.37 13.48 -25.78
CA ALA A 235 -5.76 13.86 -24.43
C ALA A 235 -6.52 12.72 -23.78
N LYS A 236 -6.39 12.59 -22.46
CA LYS A 236 -7.12 11.63 -21.64
C LYS A 236 -7.76 12.34 -20.47
N VAL A 237 -8.96 11.91 -20.12
CA VAL A 237 -9.70 12.40 -18.95
C VAL A 237 -10.04 11.21 -18.06
N LEU A 238 -9.79 11.34 -16.77
CA LEU A 238 -10.23 10.42 -15.74
C LEU A 238 -11.15 11.15 -14.77
N LEU A 239 -12.34 10.59 -14.55
CA LEU A 239 -13.24 10.95 -13.46
C LEU A 239 -13.42 9.72 -12.58
N SER A 240 -13.22 9.85 -11.28
CA SER A 240 -13.42 8.76 -10.34
C SER A 240 -14.08 9.28 -9.07
N GLN A 241 -14.97 8.47 -8.52
CA GLN A 241 -15.56 8.65 -7.20
C GLN A 241 -15.47 7.34 -6.44
N VAL A 242 -14.98 7.41 -5.20
CA VAL A 242 -15.00 6.32 -4.24
C VAL A 242 -15.79 6.77 -3.03
N ASP A 243 -16.71 5.93 -2.56
CA ASP A 243 -17.54 6.16 -1.39
C ASP A 243 -17.49 4.90 -0.52
N MET A 244 -16.91 5.01 0.68
CA MET A 244 -16.75 3.94 1.67
C MET A 244 -17.49 4.39 2.93
N ASP A 245 -18.49 3.62 3.37
CA ASP A 245 -19.29 3.88 4.59
C ASP A 245 -19.12 2.69 5.55
N ASP A 246 -17.90 2.52 6.04
CA ASP A 246 -17.50 1.37 6.84
C ASP A 246 -17.52 1.70 8.33
N PRO A 247 -18.33 1.04 9.17
CA PRO A 247 -18.13 1.03 10.60
C PRO A 247 -16.79 0.41 11.00
N ALA A 248 -16.25 0.85 12.14
CA ALA A 248 -14.93 0.46 12.62
C ALA A 248 -14.95 -0.15 14.03
N ASP A 249 -15.89 -1.07 14.27
CA ASP A 249 -16.00 -1.82 15.54
C ASP A 249 -15.09 -3.08 15.46
N ILE A 250 -13.80 -2.89 15.67
CA ILE A 250 -12.77 -3.90 15.33
C ILE A 250 -11.90 -4.33 16.51
N TRP A 251 -11.90 -3.59 17.61
CA TRP A 251 -11.11 -3.89 18.79
C TRP A 251 -11.95 -4.54 19.88
N THR A 252 -11.35 -5.43 20.67
CA THR A 252 -12.00 -6.16 21.76
C THR A 252 -11.10 -6.22 22.97
N ILE A 253 -11.71 -6.17 24.16
CA ILE A 253 -10.99 -6.25 25.44
C ILE A 253 -10.40 -7.65 25.64
N ASP A 254 -11.12 -8.70 25.23
CA ASP A 254 -10.76 -10.09 25.49
C ASP A 254 -10.03 -10.78 24.33
N GLY A 255 -9.72 -10.05 23.26
CA GLY A 255 -9.07 -10.58 22.06
C GLY A 255 -9.98 -11.47 21.19
N SER A 256 -11.27 -11.61 21.50
CA SER A 256 -12.21 -12.40 20.69
C SER A 256 -12.59 -11.69 19.38
N LEU A 257 -13.42 -12.35 18.57
CA LEU A 257 -14.04 -11.71 17.39
C LEU A 257 -15.37 -11.00 17.72
N ASN A 258 -15.83 -11.08 19.00
CA ASN A 258 -17.06 -10.44 19.44
C ASN A 258 -16.74 -9.11 20.12
N THR A 259 -17.41 -8.04 19.69
CA THR A 259 -17.24 -6.72 20.26
C THR A 259 -18.31 -6.42 21.33
N LEU A 260 -18.02 -5.47 22.19
CA LEU A 260 -18.90 -5.04 23.29
C LEU A 260 -19.18 -3.54 23.26
N SER A 261 -18.71 -2.87 22.23
CA SER A 261 -18.81 -1.43 22.05
C SER A 261 -20.26 -0.94 22.05
N ASP A 262 -20.55 0.09 22.81
CA ASP A 262 -21.88 0.73 22.79
C ASP A 262 -21.96 1.86 21.74
N ARG A 263 -20.80 2.38 21.30
CA ARG A 263 -20.66 3.41 20.27
C ARG A 263 -19.69 2.98 19.16
N PRO A 264 -20.06 1.98 18.30
CA PRO A 264 -19.21 1.56 17.19
C PRO A 264 -18.68 2.73 16.39
N GLY A 265 -17.39 2.70 16.06
CA GLY A 265 -16.75 3.76 15.28
C GLY A 265 -17.09 3.70 13.79
N MET A 266 -16.51 4.63 13.05
CA MET A 266 -16.60 4.75 11.59
C MET A 266 -15.21 4.90 10.97
N ASP A 267 -15.01 4.33 9.81
CA ASP A 267 -13.88 4.56 8.92
C ASP A 267 -14.39 4.84 7.51
N ALA A 268 -15.17 5.93 7.40
CA ALA A 268 -15.80 6.33 6.15
C ALA A 268 -14.89 7.29 5.35
N GLN A 269 -14.87 7.12 4.05
CA GLN A 269 -14.10 7.97 3.13
C GLN A 269 -14.85 8.18 1.83
N LYS A 270 -15.00 9.45 1.43
CA LYS A 270 -15.49 9.81 0.10
C LYS A 270 -14.43 10.60 -0.65
N THR A 271 -14.07 10.13 -1.83
CA THR A 271 -13.02 10.76 -2.66
C THR A 271 -13.54 11.01 -4.06
N ASP A 272 -13.54 12.28 -4.48
CA ASP A 272 -13.80 12.72 -5.85
C ASP A 272 -12.47 13.06 -6.54
N THR A 273 -12.29 12.59 -7.78
CA THR A 273 -11.03 12.74 -8.52
C THR A 273 -11.29 13.21 -9.96
N LEU A 274 -10.46 14.16 -10.40
CA LEU A 274 -10.30 14.54 -11.80
C LEU A 274 -8.84 14.43 -12.21
N GLY A 275 -8.57 13.64 -13.25
CA GLY A 275 -7.28 13.55 -13.93
C GLY A 275 -7.36 14.01 -15.38
N LEU A 276 -6.38 14.80 -15.81
CA LEU A 276 -6.26 15.26 -17.19
C LEU A 276 -4.84 14.97 -17.67
N LYS A 277 -4.70 14.22 -18.76
CA LYS A 277 -3.41 13.97 -19.39
C LYS A 277 -3.44 14.48 -20.81
N PHE A 278 -2.35 15.09 -21.22
CA PHE A 278 -2.19 15.67 -22.55
C PHE A 278 -0.83 15.28 -23.10
N PHE A 279 -0.80 14.75 -24.34
CA PHE A 279 0.38 14.24 -25.00
C PHE A 279 0.55 14.91 -26.35
N LYS A 280 1.75 15.45 -26.62
CA LYS A 280 2.11 16.00 -27.92
C LYS A 280 3.40 15.38 -28.41
N LYS A 281 3.33 14.56 -29.46
CA LYS A 281 4.47 13.97 -30.13
C LYS A 281 5.14 15.01 -31.04
N ASN A 282 6.46 15.12 -30.93
CA ASN A 282 7.30 15.88 -31.80
C ASN A 282 8.32 14.95 -32.48
N ARG A 283 9.10 15.45 -33.44
CA ARG A 283 10.08 14.62 -34.17
C ARG A 283 11.06 13.90 -33.24
N TYR A 284 11.51 14.52 -32.16
CA TYR A 284 12.57 14.01 -31.29
C TYR A 284 12.15 13.83 -29.83
N SER A 285 10.98 14.24 -29.48
CA SER A 285 10.47 14.16 -28.09
C SER A 285 8.95 14.11 -28.06
N GLU A 286 8.42 13.70 -26.92
CA GLU A 286 7.02 13.82 -26.57
C GLU A 286 6.89 14.77 -25.38
N PHE A 287 6.02 15.76 -25.49
CA PHE A 287 5.60 16.60 -24.37
C PHE A 287 4.39 15.93 -23.69
N GLN A 288 4.44 15.84 -22.37
CA GLN A 288 3.37 15.31 -21.55
C GLN A 288 3.00 16.32 -20.46
N SER A 289 1.71 16.53 -20.26
CA SER A 289 1.18 17.32 -19.15
C SER A 289 0.17 16.45 -18.38
N LEU A 290 0.40 16.29 -17.09
CA LEU A 290 -0.47 15.53 -16.19
C LEU A 290 -0.97 16.51 -15.14
N THR A 291 -2.29 16.65 -15.05
CA THR A 291 -2.97 17.50 -14.06
C THR A 291 -3.93 16.62 -13.28
N SER A 292 -3.91 16.72 -11.96
CA SER A 292 -4.84 15.97 -11.10
C SER A 292 -5.37 16.84 -9.98
N THR A 293 -6.59 16.56 -9.55
CA THR A 293 -7.15 17.09 -8.31
C THR A 293 -7.99 16.03 -7.63
N THR A 294 -7.86 15.97 -6.29
CA THR A 294 -8.70 15.11 -5.43
C THR A 294 -9.33 15.93 -4.35
N ASP A 295 -10.57 15.60 -3.98
CA ASP A 295 -11.26 16.12 -2.80
C ASP A 295 -11.75 14.92 -1.99
N THR A 296 -11.26 14.79 -0.77
CA THR A 296 -11.48 13.63 0.09
C THR A 296 -12.05 14.05 1.43
N ASP A 297 -13.24 13.59 1.75
CA ASP A 297 -13.84 13.67 3.08
C ASP A 297 -13.63 12.34 3.81
N VAL A 298 -13.18 12.40 5.06
CA VAL A 298 -12.99 11.25 5.94
C VAL A 298 -13.72 11.48 7.25
N VAL A 299 -14.50 10.49 7.67
CA VAL A 299 -15.02 10.39 9.04
C VAL A 299 -14.32 9.21 9.70
N PHE A 300 -13.46 9.49 10.66
CA PHE A 300 -12.81 8.47 11.46
C PHE A 300 -13.22 8.62 12.92
N SER A 301 -13.85 7.58 13.45
CA SER A 301 -14.23 7.54 14.86
C SER A 301 -14.04 6.15 15.44
N TYR A 302 -13.86 6.07 16.72
CA TYR A 302 -13.68 4.82 17.44
C TYR A 302 -14.17 4.95 18.89
N ASP A 303 -14.67 3.84 19.41
CA ASP A 303 -14.90 3.61 20.81
C ASP A 303 -13.56 3.24 21.45
N ALA A 304 -13.03 4.09 22.31
CA ALA A 304 -11.67 3.90 22.81
C ALA A 304 -11.60 2.97 24.04
N ASP A 305 -12.70 2.79 24.75
CA ASP A 305 -12.76 1.81 25.84
C ASP A 305 -13.12 0.40 25.36
N TRP A 306 -13.55 0.24 24.08
CA TRP A 306 -13.95 -1.00 23.40
C TRP A 306 -15.05 -1.78 24.13
N GLY A 307 -15.81 -1.10 24.97
CA GLY A 307 -16.76 -1.69 25.86
C GLY A 307 -18.10 -0.96 25.91
N ASN A 308 -18.65 -0.91 27.09
CA ASN A 308 -19.89 -0.25 27.40
C ASN A 308 -19.93 0.05 28.91
N VAL A 309 -20.97 0.73 29.37
CA VAL A 309 -21.13 1.16 30.79
C VAL A 309 -20.98 0.03 31.81
N ASP A 310 -21.19 -1.22 31.43
CA ASP A 310 -21.09 -2.40 32.32
C ASP A 310 -19.72 -3.08 32.25
N SER A 311 -18.93 -2.82 31.22
CA SER A 311 -17.66 -3.51 30.96
C SER A 311 -16.61 -3.30 32.06
N HIS A 312 -16.65 -2.11 32.69
CA HIS A 312 -15.67 -1.71 33.71
C HIS A 312 -16.30 -1.59 35.12
N ALA A 313 -17.51 -2.12 35.32
CA ALA A 313 -18.21 -2.01 36.61
C ALA A 313 -17.37 -2.56 37.78
N PRO A 314 -17.33 -1.87 38.96
CA PRO A 314 -18.17 -0.76 39.37
C PRO A 314 -17.68 0.64 38.93
N TYR A 315 -16.59 0.72 38.18
CA TYR A 315 -16.06 1.97 37.61
C TYR A 315 -16.82 2.31 36.33
N THR A 316 -16.92 3.60 36.03
CA THR A 316 -17.42 4.08 34.75
C THR A 316 -16.23 4.53 33.92
N TYR A 317 -16.07 3.95 32.75
CA TYR A 317 -15.09 4.35 31.77
C TYR A 317 -15.74 4.18 30.39
N ASP A 318 -16.03 5.28 29.73
CA ASP A 318 -16.65 5.36 28.41
C ASP A 318 -16.02 6.52 27.66
N TYR A 319 -15.39 6.24 26.53
CA TYR A 319 -14.67 7.24 25.78
C TYR A 319 -14.83 7.02 24.28
N PHE A 320 -15.26 8.08 23.60
CA PHE A 320 -15.44 8.09 22.15
C PHE A 320 -14.66 9.22 21.51
N SER A 321 -13.97 8.91 20.41
CA SER A 321 -13.24 9.89 19.61
C SER A 321 -13.74 9.93 18.18
N GLN A 322 -13.93 11.14 17.63
CA GLN A 322 -14.29 11.34 16.23
C GLN A 322 -13.43 12.43 15.61
N THR A 323 -12.95 12.19 14.41
CA THR A 323 -12.24 13.16 13.57
C THR A 323 -12.95 13.26 12.22
N LEU A 324 -13.34 14.48 11.86
CA LEU A 324 -13.79 14.85 10.52
C LEU A 324 -12.61 15.48 9.79
N ARG A 325 -12.25 14.95 8.63
CA ARG A 325 -11.11 15.43 7.84
C ARG A 325 -11.58 15.73 6.42
N ASN A 326 -11.18 16.89 5.90
CA ASN A 326 -11.25 17.15 4.46
C ASN A 326 -9.83 17.37 3.93
N ARG A 327 -9.47 16.62 2.90
CA ARG A 327 -8.16 16.69 2.22
C ARG A 327 -8.36 17.00 0.75
N LYS A 328 -7.70 18.06 0.28
CA LYS A 328 -7.68 18.46 -1.13
C LYS A 328 -6.26 18.40 -1.66
N SER A 329 -6.10 17.78 -2.81
CA SER A 329 -4.82 17.81 -3.52
C SER A 329 -4.96 18.42 -4.92
N PHE A 330 -3.90 19.06 -5.37
CA PHE A 330 -3.71 19.50 -6.74
C PHE A 330 -2.30 19.13 -7.19
N GLY A 331 -2.20 18.32 -8.23
CA GLY A 331 -0.95 17.90 -8.85
C GLY A 331 -0.83 18.43 -10.27
N GLN A 332 0.34 18.91 -10.65
CA GLN A 332 0.70 19.27 -12.02
C GLN A 332 2.09 18.75 -12.33
N GLU A 333 2.20 17.94 -13.36
CA GLU A 333 3.50 17.49 -13.85
C GLU A 333 3.63 17.77 -15.36
N LEU A 334 4.78 18.34 -15.74
CA LEU A 334 5.16 18.59 -17.11
C LEU A 334 6.42 17.80 -17.42
N ARG A 335 6.37 16.99 -18.47
CA ARG A 335 7.50 16.15 -18.91
C ARG A 335 7.85 16.41 -20.36
N LEU A 336 9.13 16.32 -20.66
CA LEU A 336 9.65 16.12 -22.01
C LEU A 336 10.40 14.79 -22.02
N VAL A 337 9.97 13.88 -22.87
CA VAL A 337 10.51 12.52 -23.01
C VAL A 337 11.11 12.37 -24.40
N SER A 338 12.39 12.03 -24.52
CA SER A 338 12.98 11.74 -25.83
C SER A 338 12.36 10.51 -26.46
N ASN A 339 12.21 10.49 -27.75
CA ASN A 339 11.71 9.33 -28.51
C ASN A 339 12.85 8.62 -29.26
N GLU A 340 12.54 7.48 -29.88
CA GLU A 340 13.50 6.68 -30.64
C GLU A 340 14.19 7.44 -31.78
N ASN A 341 13.51 8.38 -32.45
CA ASN A 341 14.13 9.21 -33.49
C ASN A 341 15.28 10.06 -32.94
N PHE A 342 15.19 10.54 -31.69
CA PHE A 342 16.28 11.24 -31.05
C PHE A 342 17.49 10.34 -30.88
N LYS A 343 17.28 9.13 -30.35
CA LYS A 343 18.32 8.15 -30.09
C LYS A 343 19.04 7.73 -31.37
N VAL A 344 18.30 7.48 -32.44
CA VAL A 344 18.84 7.01 -33.74
C VAL A 344 19.47 8.16 -34.54
N GLU A 345 18.82 9.34 -34.61
CA GLU A 345 19.22 10.39 -35.52
C GLU A 345 20.17 11.45 -34.89
N ARG A 346 20.21 11.55 -33.55
CA ARG A 346 20.94 12.62 -32.85
C ARG A 346 22.05 12.10 -31.95
N PHE A 347 21.69 11.33 -30.89
CA PHE A 347 22.64 10.90 -29.87
C PHE A 347 22.23 9.54 -29.33
N PRO A 348 23.18 8.66 -28.98
CA PRO A 348 22.91 7.30 -28.51
C PRO A 348 22.47 7.27 -27.04
N PHE A 349 21.55 8.15 -26.65
CA PHE A 349 20.97 8.15 -25.31
C PHE A 349 19.50 8.59 -25.33
N SER A 350 18.76 8.12 -24.37
CA SER A 350 17.39 8.53 -24.07
C SER A 350 17.40 9.44 -22.85
N TRP A 351 16.47 10.38 -22.80
CA TRP A 351 16.38 11.30 -21.67
C TRP A 351 14.92 11.67 -21.34
N VAL A 352 14.70 11.97 -20.08
CA VAL A 352 13.48 12.58 -19.55
C VAL A 352 13.88 13.81 -18.75
N MET A 353 13.12 14.88 -18.84
CA MET A 353 13.19 16.00 -17.92
C MET A 353 11.79 16.49 -17.58
N GLY A 354 11.62 16.93 -16.36
CA GLY A 354 10.31 17.36 -15.90
C GLY A 354 10.32 18.34 -14.76
N LEU A 355 9.14 18.92 -14.57
CA LEU A 355 8.79 19.81 -13.48
C LEU A 355 7.52 19.26 -12.84
N SER A 356 7.48 19.11 -11.53
CA SER A 356 6.27 18.74 -10.80
C SER A 356 5.96 19.77 -9.72
N TYR A 357 4.66 19.96 -9.49
CA TYR A 357 4.10 20.74 -8.41
C TYR A 357 2.98 19.93 -7.76
N LEU A 358 3.01 19.81 -6.45
CA LEU A 358 1.97 19.20 -5.65
C LEU A 358 1.58 20.14 -4.52
N LYS A 359 0.29 20.42 -4.40
CA LYS A 359 -0.29 21.14 -3.27
C LYS A 359 -1.25 20.23 -2.54
N LEU A 360 -1.21 20.27 -1.20
CA LEU A 360 -2.13 19.53 -0.32
C LEU A 360 -2.63 20.49 0.74
N ASP A 361 -3.95 20.59 0.86
CA ASP A 361 -4.63 21.29 1.92
C ASP A 361 -5.45 20.27 2.75
N GLU A 362 -5.37 20.34 4.07
CA GLU A 362 -6.12 19.46 4.97
C GLU A 362 -6.67 20.21 6.15
N THR A 363 -7.95 19.97 6.46
CA THR A 363 -8.60 20.44 7.70
C THR A 363 -9.01 19.25 8.54
N ASN A 364 -8.89 19.36 9.85
CA ASN A 364 -9.35 18.36 10.80
C ASN A 364 -10.17 19.02 11.89
N ASP A 365 -11.36 18.46 12.17
CA ASP A 365 -12.19 18.79 13.34
C ASP A 365 -12.30 17.51 14.17
N ARG A 366 -11.81 17.56 15.42
CA ARG A 366 -11.80 16.43 16.34
C ARG A 366 -12.65 16.72 17.57
N GLN A 367 -13.43 15.73 17.98
CA GLN A 367 -14.18 15.71 19.23
C GLN A 367 -13.85 14.44 20.00
N ASP A 368 -13.45 14.61 21.24
CA ASP A 368 -13.23 13.55 22.21
C ASP A 368 -14.25 13.72 23.35
N ASP A 369 -15.03 12.69 23.61
CA ASP A 369 -16.12 12.66 24.59
C ASP A 369 -15.88 11.51 25.56
N GLY A 370 -15.68 11.82 26.83
CA GLY A 370 -15.37 10.88 27.89
C GLY A 370 -16.30 10.98 29.09
N LEU A 371 -16.65 9.86 29.71
CA LEU A 371 -17.34 9.73 30.97
C LEU A 371 -16.52 8.82 31.91
N TYR A 372 -16.11 9.40 33.05
CA TYR A 372 -15.27 8.72 34.02
C TYR A 372 -15.93 8.67 35.38
N GLY A 373 -15.86 7.52 36.06
CA GLY A 373 -16.46 7.36 37.37
C GLY A 373 -15.72 6.39 38.27
N ASP A 374 -15.37 6.85 39.48
CA ASP A 374 -14.89 6.03 40.58
C ASP A 374 -16.01 5.93 41.64
N PRO A 375 -16.47 4.73 42.04
CA PRO A 375 -17.50 4.56 43.03
C PRO A 375 -17.09 5.10 44.44
N LEU A 376 -15.81 5.35 44.65
CA LEU A 376 -15.30 5.94 45.89
C LEU A 376 -15.22 7.46 45.86
N ASP A 377 -15.33 8.10 44.68
CA ASP A 377 -15.31 9.53 44.50
C ASP A 377 -16.75 10.09 44.57
N PRO A 378 -17.07 10.98 45.57
CA PRO A 378 -18.40 11.54 45.71
C PRO A 378 -18.78 12.56 44.58
N PHE A 379 -17.83 12.96 43.74
CA PHE A 379 -18.05 13.81 42.58
C PHE A 379 -18.19 13.04 41.27
N SER A 380 -18.06 11.74 41.32
CA SER A 380 -18.18 10.82 40.22
C SER A 380 -19.64 10.45 39.86
N PRO A 381 -19.99 10.17 38.59
CA PRO A 381 -19.13 10.31 37.41
C PRO A 381 -19.00 11.76 36.91
N TYR A 382 -17.92 12.06 36.20
CA TYR A 382 -17.72 13.33 35.50
C TYR A 382 -17.54 13.13 34.01
N SER A 383 -18.01 14.07 33.21
CA SER A 383 -17.84 14.08 31.77
C SER A 383 -16.72 15.02 31.34
N SER A 384 -15.98 14.62 30.31
CA SER A 384 -14.98 15.43 29.65
C SER A 384 -15.35 15.56 28.17
N LEU A 385 -15.31 16.77 27.63
CA LEU A 385 -15.52 17.04 26.22
C LEU A 385 -14.39 17.94 25.73
N THR A 386 -13.59 17.41 24.81
CA THR A 386 -12.53 18.16 24.16
C THR A 386 -12.89 18.34 22.68
N ILE A 387 -12.81 19.58 22.20
CA ILE A 387 -13.01 19.91 20.79
C ILE A 387 -11.75 20.60 20.30
N SER A 388 -11.16 20.09 19.22
CA SER A 388 -9.98 20.67 18.58
C SER A 388 -10.15 20.74 17.08
N SER A 389 -9.47 21.69 16.46
CA SER A 389 -9.44 21.82 14.99
C SER A 389 -8.05 22.20 14.52
N SER A 390 -7.73 21.81 13.29
CA SER A 390 -6.46 22.18 12.65
C SER A 390 -6.58 22.40 11.16
N ASP A 391 -5.73 23.29 10.67
CA ASP A 391 -5.52 23.58 9.25
C ASP A 391 -4.07 23.26 8.88
N TYR A 392 -3.89 22.47 7.81
CA TYR A 392 -2.59 22.15 7.23
C TYR A 392 -2.59 22.49 5.74
N SER A 393 -1.50 23.06 5.26
CA SER A 393 -1.26 23.28 3.82
C SER A 393 0.19 23.04 3.50
N SER A 394 0.47 22.28 2.45
CA SER A 394 1.83 22.08 1.96
C SER A 394 1.95 22.23 0.44
N GLU A 395 3.14 22.60 0.02
CA GLU A 395 3.51 22.75 -1.39
C GLU A 395 4.86 22.06 -1.62
N ASN A 396 4.91 21.24 -2.68
CA ASN A 396 6.12 20.61 -3.18
C ASN A 396 6.37 21.08 -4.60
N THR A 397 7.58 21.55 -4.89
CA THR A 397 8.04 21.85 -6.25
C THR A 397 9.29 21.06 -6.55
N ALA A 398 9.33 20.34 -7.67
CA ALA A 398 10.49 19.54 -8.01
C ALA A 398 10.90 19.68 -9.47
N PHE A 399 12.22 19.61 -9.68
CA PHE A 399 12.85 19.41 -11.00
C PHE A 399 13.48 18.04 -11.02
N PHE A 400 13.21 17.27 -12.08
CA PHE A 400 13.75 15.93 -12.22
C PHE A 400 14.20 15.63 -13.63
N GLY A 401 15.07 14.65 -13.76
CA GLY A 401 15.50 14.13 -15.04
C GLY A 401 16.10 12.75 -14.94
N ASN A 402 16.02 12.00 -16.03
CA ASN A 402 16.64 10.70 -16.20
C ASN A 402 17.40 10.67 -17.53
N LEU A 403 18.56 10.05 -17.54
CA LEU A 403 19.41 9.84 -18.71
C LEU A 403 19.76 8.35 -18.81
N GLU A 404 19.47 7.73 -19.95
CA GLU A 404 19.86 6.36 -20.25
C GLU A 404 20.83 6.36 -21.43
N TYR A 405 21.96 5.70 -21.26
CA TYR A 405 23.01 5.60 -22.25
C TYR A 405 23.40 4.15 -22.51
N ASP A 406 23.34 3.72 -23.78
CA ASP A 406 23.78 2.40 -24.18
C ASP A 406 25.31 2.39 -24.33
N LEU A 407 26.00 1.78 -23.37
CA LEU A 407 27.46 1.57 -23.45
C LEU A 407 27.82 0.56 -24.54
N SER A 408 26.95 -0.40 -24.77
CA SER A 408 27.05 -1.41 -25.82
C SER A 408 25.64 -1.93 -26.17
N ALA A 409 25.56 -2.83 -27.13
CA ALA A 409 24.28 -3.52 -27.45
C ALA A 409 23.69 -4.31 -26.26
N PHE A 410 24.50 -4.60 -25.24
CA PHE A 410 24.13 -5.43 -24.11
C PHE A 410 24.19 -4.69 -22.75
N THR A 411 24.72 -3.50 -22.72
CA THR A 411 24.95 -2.78 -21.44
C THR A 411 24.42 -1.36 -21.51
N LYS A 412 23.55 -1.03 -20.60
CA LYS A 412 22.94 0.30 -20.43
C LYS A 412 23.29 0.86 -19.05
N ILE A 413 23.54 2.17 -18.99
CA ILE A 413 23.59 2.94 -17.74
C ILE A 413 22.36 3.85 -17.68
N SER A 414 21.74 3.94 -16.52
CA SER A 414 20.68 4.91 -16.23
C SER A 414 21.10 5.80 -15.06
N LEU A 415 20.86 7.11 -15.21
CA LEU A 415 21.17 8.14 -14.20
C LEU A 415 19.95 9.01 -14.00
N GLY A 416 19.35 8.97 -12.81
CA GLY A 416 18.22 9.80 -12.42
C GLY A 416 18.60 10.79 -11.32
N LEU A 417 18.03 11.98 -11.38
CA LEU A 417 18.20 13.03 -10.37
C LEU A 417 16.89 13.79 -10.18
N ARG A 418 16.56 14.10 -8.92
CA ARG A 418 15.45 14.97 -8.54
C ARG A 418 15.91 15.92 -7.44
N TRP A 419 15.64 17.21 -7.62
CA TRP A 419 15.68 18.20 -6.57
C TRP A 419 14.24 18.59 -6.23
N GLU A 420 13.91 18.64 -4.95
CA GLU A 420 12.57 18.95 -4.46
C GLU A 420 12.66 19.96 -3.32
N ASP A 421 11.82 20.99 -3.39
CA ASP A 421 11.60 21.97 -2.35
C ASP A 421 10.20 21.79 -1.78
N TRP A 422 10.14 21.57 -0.47
CA TRP A 422 8.90 21.38 0.28
C TRP A 422 8.75 22.43 1.35
N SER A 423 7.53 22.93 1.53
CA SER A 423 7.17 23.80 2.64
C SER A 423 5.76 23.50 3.11
N ALA A 424 5.51 23.68 4.41
CA ALA A 424 4.18 23.53 4.99
C ALA A 424 3.83 24.66 5.93
N LYS A 425 2.52 24.77 6.21
CA LYS A 425 1.95 25.66 7.22
C LYS A 425 0.92 24.85 8.00
N TYR A 426 0.97 24.99 9.31
CA TYR A 426 0.02 24.37 10.23
C TYR A 426 -0.42 25.36 11.29
N SER A 427 -1.69 25.28 11.68
CA SER A 427 -2.23 25.95 12.85
C SER A 427 -3.38 25.12 13.45
N ASN A 428 -3.54 25.16 14.77
CA ASN A 428 -4.62 24.49 15.46
C ASN A 428 -5.33 25.39 16.47
N SER A 429 -6.42 24.90 17.08
CA SER A 429 -7.21 25.60 18.11
C SER A 429 -6.43 25.90 19.38
N ASP A 430 -5.34 25.15 19.67
CA ASP A 430 -4.47 25.32 20.83
C ASP A 430 -3.39 26.38 20.61
N ASN A 431 -3.45 27.10 19.49
CA ASN A 431 -2.51 28.14 19.04
C ASN A 431 -1.11 27.63 18.69
N GLU A 432 -0.93 26.32 18.49
CA GLU A 432 0.29 25.78 17.90
C GLU A 432 0.39 26.21 16.43
N ARG A 433 1.58 26.59 15.99
CA ARG A 433 1.84 27.02 14.61
C ARG A 433 3.22 26.56 14.16
N PHE A 434 3.26 25.86 13.02
CA PHE A 434 4.48 25.38 12.41
C PHE A 434 4.61 25.87 10.98
N LYS A 435 5.85 26.07 10.52
CA LYS A 435 6.15 26.46 9.13
C LYS A 435 7.45 25.80 8.67
N PRO A 436 7.53 24.48 8.72
CA PRO A 436 8.74 23.78 8.28
C PRO A 436 8.94 23.92 6.78
N SER A 437 10.19 23.87 6.35
CA SER A 437 10.58 23.81 4.95
C SER A 437 11.89 23.07 4.79
N ASN A 438 12.00 22.25 3.75
CA ASN A 438 13.19 21.46 3.46
C ASN A 438 13.43 21.42 1.94
N SER A 439 14.70 21.43 1.55
CA SER A 439 15.13 21.11 0.20
C SER A 439 15.86 19.78 0.19
N MET A 440 15.44 18.87 -0.68
CA MET A 440 15.92 17.49 -0.69
C MET A 440 16.41 17.11 -2.09
N ILE A 441 17.36 16.18 -2.14
CA ILE A 441 17.89 15.63 -3.40
C ILE A 441 17.80 14.11 -3.35
N GLY A 442 17.11 13.53 -4.34
CA GLY A 442 17.08 12.09 -4.61
C GLY A 442 17.81 11.76 -5.90
N GLY A 443 18.30 10.57 -6.01
CA GLY A 443 19.01 10.15 -7.20
C GLY A 443 19.04 8.65 -7.39
N LYS A 444 19.35 8.23 -8.61
CA LYS A 444 19.50 6.83 -9.01
C LYS A 444 20.65 6.71 -9.98
N ALA A 445 21.48 5.68 -9.82
CA ALA A 445 22.48 5.28 -10.78
C ALA A 445 22.44 3.76 -10.93
N SER A 446 22.17 3.28 -12.13
CA SER A 446 22.07 1.85 -12.38
C SER A 446 22.85 1.43 -13.61
N LEU A 447 23.33 0.20 -13.57
CA LEU A 447 23.94 -0.54 -14.68
C LEU A 447 23.10 -1.77 -14.96
N ILE A 448 22.66 -1.92 -16.19
CA ILE A 448 21.95 -3.12 -16.67
C ILE A 448 22.85 -3.81 -17.70
N HIS A 449 23.02 -5.11 -17.56
CA HIS A 449 23.74 -5.93 -18.53
C HIS A 449 22.87 -7.11 -18.96
N ASN A 450 22.49 -7.11 -20.24
CA ASN A 450 21.72 -8.18 -20.84
C ASN A 450 22.70 -9.21 -21.43
N PHE A 451 22.55 -10.44 -21.02
CA PHE A 451 23.26 -11.59 -21.61
C PHE A 451 22.43 -12.19 -22.76
N ASP A 452 23.02 -13.10 -23.52
CA ASP A 452 22.26 -13.82 -24.51
C ASP A 452 21.12 -14.64 -23.88
N GLY A 453 19.93 -14.64 -24.50
CA GLY A 453 18.76 -15.42 -24.06
C GLY A 453 18.00 -14.80 -22.92
N ASP A 454 17.72 -13.49 -22.98
CA ASP A 454 16.87 -12.72 -22.07
C ASP A 454 17.30 -12.73 -20.60
N LYS A 455 18.54 -13.12 -20.33
CA LYS A 455 19.15 -13.04 -19.01
C LYS A 455 19.63 -11.63 -18.75
N ASN A 456 19.31 -11.13 -17.59
CA ASN A 456 19.63 -9.77 -17.20
C ASN A 456 20.29 -9.74 -15.80
N LEU A 457 21.23 -8.84 -15.65
CA LEU A 457 21.82 -8.45 -14.36
C LEU A 457 21.70 -6.94 -14.24
N PHE A 458 21.17 -6.47 -13.13
CA PHE A 458 21.25 -5.06 -12.80
C PHE A 458 21.97 -4.82 -11.46
N ILE A 459 22.62 -3.66 -11.38
CA ILE A 459 23.19 -3.11 -10.14
C ILE A 459 22.62 -1.71 -10.02
N ASN A 460 22.00 -1.41 -8.89
CA ASN A 460 21.33 -0.14 -8.64
C ASN A 460 21.84 0.50 -7.34
N TYR A 461 22.15 1.78 -7.42
CA TYR A 461 22.30 2.69 -6.30
C TYR A 461 21.17 3.70 -6.36
N ALA A 462 20.38 3.82 -5.29
CA ALA A 462 19.29 4.79 -5.22
C ALA A 462 19.31 5.52 -3.88
N LYS A 463 19.12 6.84 -3.92
CA LYS A 463 18.92 7.69 -2.74
C LYS A 463 17.49 8.25 -2.77
N GLY A 464 16.71 7.90 -1.77
CA GLY A 464 15.39 8.45 -1.49
C GLY A 464 15.42 9.37 -0.28
N TYR A 465 14.34 10.08 -0.09
CA TYR A 465 14.15 10.98 1.05
C TYR A 465 12.67 11.04 1.42
N LYS A 466 12.42 11.41 2.65
CA LYS A 466 11.11 11.71 3.22
C LYS A 466 11.19 13.08 3.88
N GLN A 467 10.20 13.91 3.69
CA GLN A 467 10.17 15.26 4.24
C GLN A 467 10.18 15.26 5.77
N GLY A 468 10.67 16.33 6.37
CA GLY A 468 10.52 16.60 7.78
C GLY A 468 9.09 16.95 8.15
N GLY A 469 8.84 17.27 9.41
CA GLY A 469 7.52 17.60 9.88
C GLY A 469 7.52 18.13 11.31
N PHE A 470 6.39 17.95 11.99
CA PHE A 470 6.20 18.45 13.34
C PHE A 470 5.24 17.53 14.10
N ASN A 471 5.38 17.56 15.44
CA ASN A 471 4.50 16.87 16.38
C ASN A 471 3.47 17.84 16.93
N VAL A 472 2.25 17.38 17.17
CA VAL A 472 1.13 18.18 17.69
C VAL A 472 0.58 17.57 18.97
N GLY A 473 -0.13 18.38 19.77
CA GLY A 473 -0.77 17.92 20.99
C GLY A 473 0.17 17.65 22.16
N LEU A 474 1.41 18.15 22.08
CA LEU A 474 2.46 17.89 23.08
C LEU A 474 2.51 18.96 24.20
N GLY A 475 1.63 19.94 24.20
CA GLY A 475 1.51 20.90 25.29
C GLY A 475 1.19 20.27 26.66
N LEU A 476 0.88 18.96 26.67
CA LEU A 476 0.69 18.14 27.88
C LEU A 476 1.99 17.63 28.50
N ILE A 477 3.12 17.65 27.76
CA ILE A 477 4.40 17.18 28.25
C ILE A 477 5.21 18.35 28.81
N GLU A 478 5.37 18.39 30.14
CA GLU A 478 6.12 19.44 30.82
C GLU A 478 7.62 19.38 30.39
N GLY A 479 8.15 20.52 29.94
CA GLY A 479 9.54 20.65 29.53
C GLY A 479 9.82 20.51 28.03
N THR A 480 8.81 20.24 27.21
CA THR A 480 8.97 20.19 25.74
C THR A 480 9.15 21.60 25.18
N THR A 481 10.17 21.80 24.33
CA THR A 481 10.43 23.07 23.64
C THR A 481 9.85 23.04 22.22
N ALA A 482 9.73 24.20 21.57
CA ALA A 482 9.27 24.27 20.18
C ALA A 482 10.23 23.55 19.20
N GLU A 483 11.53 23.47 19.53
CA GLU A 483 12.53 22.76 18.74
C GLU A 483 12.35 21.23 18.83
N ASP A 484 11.85 20.72 19.97
CA ASP A 484 11.56 19.29 20.14
C ASP A 484 10.32 18.85 19.36
N LEU A 485 9.53 19.78 18.85
CA LEU A 485 8.28 19.52 18.13
C LEU A 485 8.49 19.35 16.62
N GLU A 486 9.56 19.87 16.05
CA GLU A 486 9.92 19.68 14.65
C GLU A 486 10.90 18.52 14.49
N TYR A 487 10.80 17.79 13.39
CA TYR A 487 11.73 16.72 13.03
C TYR A 487 12.22 16.88 11.59
N ASP A 488 13.45 16.46 11.36
CA ASP A 488 14.16 16.61 10.11
C ASP A 488 13.76 15.58 9.04
N PRO A 489 14.07 15.82 7.77
CA PRO A 489 13.94 14.84 6.70
C PRO A 489 14.73 13.56 7.00
N GLU A 490 14.15 12.42 6.60
CA GLU A 490 14.83 11.13 6.60
C GLU A 490 15.39 10.82 5.22
N PHE A 491 16.56 10.19 5.16
CA PHE A 491 17.19 9.75 3.92
C PHE A 491 17.41 8.24 3.93
N LEU A 492 17.24 7.62 2.76
CA LEU A 492 17.48 6.20 2.53
C LEU A 492 18.44 6.02 1.35
N THR A 493 19.58 5.39 1.61
CA THR A 493 20.51 4.96 0.57
C THR A 493 20.41 3.47 0.35
N ASN A 494 20.01 3.04 -0.85
CA ASN A 494 19.81 1.64 -1.20
C ASN A 494 20.85 1.18 -2.22
N TYR A 495 21.47 0.03 -1.94
CA TYR A 495 22.34 -0.71 -2.85
C TYR A 495 21.65 -2.02 -3.20
N GLU A 496 21.54 -2.32 -4.46
CA GLU A 496 20.78 -3.45 -4.94
C GLU A 496 21.48 -4.15 -6.11
N ILE A 497 21.40 -5.46 -6.12
CA ILE A 497 21.81 -6.31 -7.24
C ILE A 497 20.70 -7.31 -7.53
N GLY A 498 20.28 -7.37 -8.78
CA GLY A 498 19.24 -8.30 -9.21
C GLY A 498 19.62 -9.03 -10.48
N VAL A 499 19.09 -10.23 -10.60
CA VAL A 499 19.25 -11.07 -11.79
C VAL A 499 17.89 -11.61 -12.22
N ASP A 500 17.63 -11.57 -13.53
CA ASP A 500 16.52 -12.25 -14.17
C ASP A 500 17.11 -13.38 -15.00
N LEU A 501 16.71 -14.59 -14.69
CA LEU A 501 17.26 -15.81 -15.26
C LEU A 501 16.12 -16.69 -15.79
N PRO A 502 15.78 -16.65 -17.07
CA PRO A 502 15.03 -17.73 -17.67
C PRO A 502 15.92 -18.99 -17.60
N ILE A 503 15.59 -19.89 -16.67
CA ILE A 503 16.34 -21.15 -16.44
C ILE A 503 16.14 -22.07 -17.64
N ASN A 504 14.93 -22.08 -18.16
CA ASN A 504 14.53 -22.75 -19.38
C ASN A 504 13.28 -22.05 -19.96
N THR A 505 12.73 -22.53 -21.06
CA THR A 505 11.53 -21.95 -21.71
C THR A 505 10.29 -21.90 -20.84
N ASN A 506 10.27 -22.68 -19.75
CA ASN A 506 9.09 -22.87 -18.88
C ASN A 506 9.34 -22.39 -17.46
N THR A 507 10.52 -21.84 -17.15
CA THR A 507 10.87 -21.47 -15.78
C THR A 507 11.67 -20.17 -15.75
N ASP A 508 11.11 -19.15 -15.11
CA ASP A 508 11.77 -17.88 -14.85
C ASP A 508 12.08 -17.73 -13.38
N LEU A 509 13.28 -17.30 -13.10
CA LEU A 509 13.78 -16.98 -11.77
C LEU A 509 14.23 -15.52 -11.74
N ARG A 510 13.63 -14.74 -10.86
CA ARG A 510 14.12 -13.44 -10.47
C ARG A 510 14.66 -13.49 -9.04
N LEU A 511 15.90 -13.06 -8.85
CA LEU A 511 16.54 -12.99 -7.55
C LEU A 511 17.09 -11.59 -7.33
N ASN A 512 16.83 -11.03 -6.16
CA ASN A 512 17.25 -9.69 -5.79
C ASN A 512 17.84 -9.66 -4.39
N ALA A 513 18.99 -8.99 -4.21
CA ALA A 513 19.62 -8.74 -2.93
C ALA A 513 19.74 -7.23 -2.73
N PHE A 514 19.40 -6.75 -1.55
CA PHE A 514 19.42 -5.34 -1.23
C PHE A 514 20.04 -5.06 0.14
N TYR A 515 20.61 -3.86 0.27
CA TYR A 515 21.07 -3.27 1.51
C TYR A 515 20.70 -1.79 1.52
N SER A 516 19.91 -1.38 2.50
CA SER A 516 19.42 -0.01 2.68
C SER A 516 19.94 0.55 3.99
N ASP A 517 20.57 1.72 3.91
CA ASP A 517 21.06 2.50 5.05
C ASP A 517 20.15 3.72 5.23
N ARG A 518 19.65 3.92 6.46
CA ARG A 518 18.72 4.98 6.83
C ARG A 518 19.44 6.00 7.71
N GLU A 519 19.46 7.25 7.30
CA GLU A 519 20.00 8.39 8.02
C GLU A 519 18.83 9.24 8.54
N ASP A 520 18.92 9.72 9.77
CA ASP A 520 17.89 10.53 10.44
C ASP A 520 16.52 9.83 10.44
N GLN A 521 16.50 8.54 10.74
CA GLN A 521 15.31 7.69 10.69
C GLN A 521 14.17 8.28 11.52
N GLN A 522 13.05 8.58 10.91
CA GLN A 522 11.82 9.02 11.60
C GLN A 522 11.16 7.83 12.27
N VAL A 523 11.17 7.81 13.61
CA VAL A 523 10.55 6.76 14.42
C VAL A 523 9.39 7.34 15.20
N LEU A 524 8.20 6.73 15.03
CA LEU A 524 7.01 7.07 15.79
C LEU A 524 6.97 6.23 17.06
N ILE A 525 7.07 6.91 18.20
CA ILE A 525 6.86 6.33 19.53
C ILE A 525 5.57 6.83 20.13
N SER A 526 4.95 6.03 20.97
CA SER A 526 3.81 6.43 21.79
C SER A 526 4.23 6.49 23.25
N THR A 527 3.76 7.50 23.95
CA THR A 527 3.98 7.70 25.39
C THR A 527 2.67 8.05 26.05
N GLN A 528 2.33 7.37 27.14
CA GLN A 528 1.20 7.73 27.98
C GLN A 528 1.67 8.82 28.97
N VAL A 529 0.98 9.96 28.98
CA VAL A 529 1.36 11.11 29.81
C VAL A 529 0.88 10.93 31.24
N ASP A 530 -0.36 10.52 31.44
CA ASP A 530 -0.91 10.14 32.75
C ASP A 530 -1.15 8.62 32.78
N PRO A 531 -0.41 7.87 33.62
CA PRO A 531 -0.60 6.42 33.73
C PRO A 531 -2.00 5.98 34.20
N ASN A 532 -2.79 6.90 34.76
CA ASN A 532 -4.15 6.60 35.24
C ASN A 532 -5.22 6.96 34.22
N ASP A 533 -4.86 7.57 33.09
CA ASP A 533 -5.79 7.90 32.01
C ASP A 533 -5.25 7.34 30.68
N PRO A 534 -5.85 6.25 30.16
CA PRO A 534 -5.43 5.62 28.93
C PRO A 534 -5.59 6.52 27.70
N ASN A 535 -6.36 7.60 27.76
CA ASN A 535 -6.59 8.50 26.66
C ASN A 535 -5.55 9.63 26.53
N THR A 536 -4.59 9.67 27.45
CA THR A 536 -3.47 10.64 27.41
C THR A 536 -2.27 10.15 26.62
N PHE A 537 -2.48 9.31 25.59
CA PHE A 537 -1.42 8.89 24.68
C PHE A 537 -1.02 10.04 23.77
N VAL A 538 0.28 10.27 23.72
CA VAL A 538 0.91 11.20 22.78
C VAL A 538 1.78 10.41 21.81
N TYR A 539 1.63 10.70 20.55
CA TYR A 539 2.48 10.15 19.48
C TYR A 539 3.56 11.17 19.14
N LEU A 540 4.82 10.76 19.28
CA LEU A 540 5.99 11.59 19.03
C LEU A 540 6.83 10.97 17.93
N THR A 541 6.99 11.69 16.82
CA THR A 541 7.98 11.36 15.80
C THR A 541 9.29 12.06 16.14
N GLN A 542 10.37 11.30 16.18
CA GLN A 542 11.73 11.80 16.40
C GLN A 542 12.66 11.25 15.33
N ASN A 543 13.68 12.00 14.98
CA ASN A 543 14.80 11.48 14.21
C ASN A 543 15.68 10.64 15.16
N ALA A 544 15.42 9.33 15.17
CA ALA A 544 16.39 8.40 15.73
C ALA A 544 17.53 8.28 14.74
N ALA A 545 18.74 8.12 15.23
CA ALA A 545 19.95 8.14 14.46
C ALA A 545 19.90 7.31 13.15
N GLU A 546 20.28 6.07 13.17
CA GLU A 546 20.50 5.25 11.97
C GLU A 546 19.66 3.98 12.02
N GLY A 547 19.34 3.44 10.86
CA GLY A 547 18.73 2.13 10.70
C GLY A 547 19.24 1.42 9.47
N VAL A 548 19.21 0.09 9.48
CA VAL A 548 19.55 -0.71 8.30
C VAL A 548 18.48 -1.74 8.01
N ASN A 549 18.20 -1.92 6.72
CA ASN A 549 17.27 -2.92 6.22
C ASN A 549 17.94 -3.66 5.07
N TYR A 550 18.11 -4.99 5.17
CA TYR A 550 18.72 -5.78 4.12
C TYR A 550 18.08 -7.15 3.98
N GLY A 551 18.22 -7.73 2.82
CA GLY A 551 17.57 -9.00 2.56
C GLY A 551 17.72 -9.55 1.16
N LEU A 552 16.91 -10.58 0.92
CA LEU A 552 16.81 -11.27 -0.37
C LEU A 552 15.33 -11.37 -0.77
N GLU A 553 15.07 -11.25 -2.06
CA GLU A 553 13.75 -11.44 -2.66
C GLU A 553 13.89 -12.40 -3.84
N LEU A 554 13.00 -13.38 -3.88
CA LEU A 554 12.96 -14.40 -4.92
C LEU A 554 11.56 -14.47 -5.50
N ASN A 555 11.47 -14.49 -6.83
CA ASN A 555 10.27 -14.82 -7.58
C ASN A 555 10.62 -15.93 -8.56
N LEU A 556 9.91 -17.02 -8.50
CA LEU A 556 10.06 -18.18 -9.38
C LEU A 556 8.69 -18.51 -9.97
N ASN A 557 8.60 -18.51 -11.30
CA ASN A 557 7.44 -19.00 -12.03
C ASN A 557 7.85 -20.21 -12.85
N THR A 558 7.02 -21.24 -12.86
CA THR A 558 7.33 -22.46 -13.61
C THR A 558 6.07 -23.12 -14.16
N VAL A 559 6.13 -23.53 -15.41
CA VAL A 559 5.09 -24.30 -16.10
C VAL A 559 5.60 -25.74 -16.21
N PHE A 560 5.01 -26.68 -15.47
CA PHE A 560 5.37 -28.09 -15.49
C PHE A 560 4.77 -28.84 -16.68
N SER A 561 3.58 -28.43 -17.09
CA SER A 561 2.86 -28.98 -18.23
C SER A 561 1.78 -27.97 -18.66
N GLU A 562 1.11 -28.23 -19.79
CA GLU A 562 -0.05 -27.45 -20.26
C GLU A 562 -1.15 -27.29 -19.18
N ASN A 563 -1.18 -28.19 -18.21
CA ASN A 563 -2.23 -28.26 -17.19
C ASN A 563 -1.74 -27.92 -15.77
N LEU A 564 -0.46 -27.62 -15.56
CA LEU A 564 0.09 -27.38 -14.23
C LEU A 564 1.18 -26.34 -14.27
N SER A 565 0.97 -25.24 -13.55
CA SER A 565 1.98 -24.23 -13.25
C SER A 565 2.06 -23.93 -11.77
N ALA A 566 3.15 -23.33 -11.36
CA ALA A 566 3.35 -22.91 -9.98
C ALA A 566 4.19 -21.63 -9.92
N PHE A 567 3.99 -20.88 -8.85
CA PHE A 567 4.89 -19.79 -8.49
C PHE A 567 5.37 -19.91 -7.04
N VAL A 568 6.54 -19.35 -6.78
CA VAL A 568 7.11 -19.20 -5.42
C VAL A 568 7.66 -17.79 -5.29
N ASN A 569 7.10 -17.03 -4.36
CA ASN A 569 7.58 -15.71 -3.98
C ASN A 569 8.10 -15.79 -2.55
N LEU A 570 9.33 -15.34 -2.31
CA LEU A 570 9.98 -15.37 -1.00
C LEU A 570 10.67 -14.05 -0.72
N GLY A 571 10.41 -13.48 0.45
CA GLY A 571 11.10 -12.34 1.01
C GLY A 571 11.81 -12.72 2.30
N LEU A 572 13.11 -12.48 2.37
CA LEU A 572 13.92 -12.57 3.58
C LEU A 572 14.35 -11.16 3.94
N LEU A 573 14.06 -10.74 5.17
CA LEU A 573 14.30 -9.38 5.62
C LEU A 573 15.00 -9.38 6.98
N LYS A 574 16.00 -8.55 7.12
CA LYS A 574 16.56 -8.19 8.42
C LYS A 574 16.59 -6.67 8.54
N THR A 575 16.03 -6.15 9.62
CA THR A 575 16.03 -4.74 9.97
C THR A 575 16.66 -4.56 11.33
N GLU A 576 17.39 -3.48 11.52
CA GLU A 576 18.00 -3.13 12.79
C GLU A 576 17.90 -1.62 13.02
N ILE A 577 17.51 -1.22 14.22
CA ILE A 577 17.64 0.16 14.70
C ILE A 577 19.07 0.32 15.22
N LYS A 578 19.75 1.38 14.81
CA LYS A 578 21.13 1.68 15.22
C LYS A 578 21.23 3.08 15.81
N ASN A 579 22.17 3.25 16.72
CA ASN A 579 22.57 4.55 17.28
C ASN A 579 21.38 5.42 17.76
N TRP A 580 20.55 4.93 18.63
CA TRP A 580 19.45 5.72 19.19
C TRP A 580 19.75 6.12 20.64
N GLU A 581 20.38 7.28 20.83
CA GLU A 581 20.86 7.74 22.14
C GLU A 581 19.78 7.81 23.23
N SER A 582 18.55 8.21 22.88
CA SER A 582 17.42 8.29 23.83
C SER A 582 16.78 6.92 24.14
N ARG A 583 17.00 5.91 23.30
CA ARG A 583 16.44 4.56 23.43
C ARG A 583 17.47 3.47 23.10
N PRO A 584 18.58 3.40 23.87
CA PRO A 584 19.62 2.39 23.66
C PRO A 584 19.11 0.96 23.86
N ASP A 585 17.97 0.78 24.55
CA ASP A 585 17.29 -0.50 24.72
C ASP A 585 16.73 -1.08 23.40
N LEU A 586 16.55 -0.26 22.37
CA LEU A 586 16.06 -0.67 21.05
C LEU A 586 17.17 -0.89 20.02
N GLU A 587 18.42 -0.61 20.36
CA GLU A 587 19.55 -0.86 19.47
C GLU A 587 19.70 -2.35 19.15
N GLY A 588 19.91 -2.67 17.86
CA GLY A 588 19.98 -4.04 17.33
C GLY A 588 18.64 -4.75 17.21
N ARG A 589 17.54 -4.13 17.65
CA ARG A 589 16.20 -4.67 17.54
C ARG A 589 15.67 -4.50 16.10
N ALA A 590 14.86 -5.47 15.65
CA ALA A 590 14.11 -5.34 14.39
C ALA A 590 13.05 -4.24 14.52
N GLN A 591 12.83 -3.52 13.42
CA GLN A 591 11.78 -2.51 13.31
C GLN A 591 10.38 -3.15 13.38
N ALA A 592 9.39 -2.36 13.76
CA ALA A 592 8.00 -2.84 13.82
C ALA A 592 7.43 -3.13 12.42
N HIS A 593 6.49 -4.09 12.35
CA HIS A 593 5.86 -4.55 11.13
C HIS A 593 6.83 -5.01 10.03
N ALA A 594 8.00 -5.52 10.44
CA ALA A 594 9.06 -6.03 9.56
C ALA A 594 9.27 -7.55 9.79
N PRO A 595 8.38 -8.41 9.27
CA PRO A 595 8.55 -9.86 9.38
C PRO A 595 9.85 -10.30 8.71
N THR A 596 10.60 -11.21 9.37
CA THR A 596 11.89 -11.71 8.83
C THR A 596 11.73 -12.60 7.61
N ASN A 597 10.58 -13.21 7.45
CA ASN A 597 10.23 -14.04 6.30
C ASN A 597 8.79 -13.73 5.87
N SER A 598 8.59 -13.56 4.59
CA SER A 598 7.28 -13.54 3.94
C SER A 598 7.33 -14.41 2.70
N TYR A 599 6.30 -15.19 2.44
CA TYR A 599 6.26 -16.07 1.29
C TYR A 599 4.85 -16.26 0.77
N SER A 600 4.74 -16.47 -0.53
CA SER A 600 3.55 -17.00 -1.20
C SER A 600 3.94 -18.10 -2.18
N ILE A 601 3.17 -19.18 -2.18
CA ILE A 601 3.36 -20.33 -3.06
C ILE A 601 2.01 -20.61 -3.69
N GLY A 602 1.94 -20.58 -5.01
CA GLY A 602 0.72 -20.87 -5.75
C GLY A 602 0.88 -22.09 -6.66
N LEU A 603 -0.22 -22.83 -6.80
CA LEU A 603 -0.37 -23.92 -7.75
C LEU A 603 -1.59 -23.63 -8.60
N ASN A 604 -1.42 -23.59 -9.92
CA ASN A 604 -2.50 -23.44 -10.88
C ASN A 604 -2.61 -24.75 -11.65
N TYR A 605 -3.77 -25.41 -11.54
CA TYR A 605 -4.03 -26.70 -12.17
C TYR A 605 -5.28 -26.65 -13.04
N ILE A 606 -5.18 -27.10 -14.26
CA ILE A 606 -6.27 -27.23 -15.25
C ILE A 606 -6.70 -28.71 -15.31
N PRO A 607 -7.67 -29.16 -14.51
CA PRO A 607 -8.05 -30.58 -14.44
C PRO A 607 -8.67 -31.12 -15.72
N PHE A 608 -9.34 -30.26 -16.47
CA PHE A 608 -9.94 -30.53 -17.79
C PHE A 608 -10.20 -29.20 -18.50
N ASN A 609 -10.42 -29.26 -19.80
CA ASN A 609 -10.70 -28.05 -20.59
C ASN A 609 -11.81 -27.22 -19.94
N ASN A 610 -11.59 -25.92 -19.85
CA ASN A 610 -12.51 -24.94 -19.27
C ASN A 610 -12.63 -24.97 -17.73
N ALA A 611 -11.78 -25.68 -17.00
CA ALA A 611 -11.76 -25.61 -15.55
C ALA A 611 -10.36 -25.33 -15.03
N TYR A 612 -10.25 -24.56 -13.96
CA TYR A 612 -9.00 -24.31 -13.27
C TYR A 612 -9.17 -24.43 -11.76
N LEU A 613 -8.08 -24.78 -11.10
CA LEU A 613 -7.96 -24.83 -9.65
C LEU A 613 -6.72 -24.07 -9.24
N ASN A 614 -6.90 -22.98 -8.52
CA ASN A 614 -5.82 -22.18 -7.93
C ASN A 614 -5.75 -22.47 -6.43
N VAL A 615 -4.57 -22.77 -5.94
CA VAL A 615 -4.31 -22.98 -4.50
C VAL A 615 -3.13 -22.11 -4.09
N ASN A 616 -3.35 -21.18 -3.18
CA ASN A 616 -2.34 -20.26 -2.71
C ASN A 616 -2.06 -20.46 -1.21
N PHE A 617 -0.78 -20.58 -0.87
CA PHE A 617 -0.28 -20.60 0.51
C PHE A 617 0.49 -19.31 0.75
N THR A 618 0.04 -18.49 1.69
CA THR A 618 0.72 -17.23 2.04
C THR A 618 1.04 -17.21 3.52
N GLY A 619 2.25 -16.80 3.88
CA GLY A 619 2.65 -16.81 5.28
C GLY A 619 3.71 -15.77 5.61
N LYS A 620 3.75 -15.42 6.89
CA LYS A 620 4.72 -14.47 7.47
C LYS A 620 5.23 -14.99 8.82
N SER A 621 6.50 -14.68 9.12
CA SER A 621 7.02 -14.85 10.48
C SER A 621 6.47 -13.76 11.41
N GLY A 622 6.49 -14.02 12.72
CA GLY A 622 6.11 -13.04 13.73
C GLY A 622 6.95 -11.76 13.64
N PHE A 623 6.33 -10.62 13.93
CA PHE A 623 6.93 -9.28 13.87
C PHE A 623 6.53 -8.45 15.08
N TYR A 624 7.34 -7.44 15.42
CA TYR A 624 6.99 -6.49 16.47
C TYR A 624 5.83 -5.60 16.05
N TYR A 625 4.88 -5.34 16.95
CA TYR A 625 3.74 -4.47 16.68
C TYR A 625 4.08 -2.98 16.72
N SER A 626 5.06 -2.59 17.52
CA SER A 626 5.44 -1.21 17.75
C SER A 626 6.94 -1.08 18.02
N ASP A 627 7.48 0.12 17.81
CA ASP A 627 8.82 0.47 18.29
C ASP A 627 8.82 0.91 19.77
N SER A 628 7.64 1.05 20.38
CA SER A 628 7.48 1.47 21.79
C SER A 628 7.56 0.32 22.78
N HIS A 629 7.30 -0.93 22.35
CA HIS A 629 7.28 -2.13 23.22
C HIS A 629 7.78 -3.39 22.48
N ASN A 630 8.01 -4.48 23.22
CA ASN A 630 8.62 -5.71 22.70
C ASN A 630 7.63 -6.84 22.36
N ASN A 631 6.32 -6.56 22.35
CA ASN A 631 5.31 -7.55 21.98
C ASN A 631 5.33 -7.82 20.48
N LYS A 632 5.10 -9.10 20.12
CA LYS A 632 5.15 -9.60 18.74
C LYS A 632 3.90 -10.38 18.40
N SER A 633 3.57 -10.38 17.10
CA SER A 633 2.62 -11.36 16.56
C SER A 633 3.23 -12.75 16.52
N ASP A 634 2.38 -13.76 16.47
CA ASP A 634 2.77 -15.11 16.04
C ASP A 634 3.00 -15.16 14.53
N SER A 635 3.66 -16.22 14.07
CA SER A 635 3.74 -16.56 12.64
C SER A 635 2.45 -17.23 12.19
N TYR A 636 2.07 -17.01 10.94
CA TYR A 636 0.86 -17.62 10.38
C TYR A 636 1.04 -18.11 8.95
N LEU A 637 0.16 -19.01 8.54
CA LEU A 637 0.04 -19.55 7.19
C LEU A 637 -1.43 -19.56 6.77
N LEU A 638 -1.78 -18.80 5.75
CA LEU A 638 -3.12 -18.79 5.16
C LEU A 638 -3.14 -19.66 3.91
N THR A 639 -4.24 -20.36 3.70
CA THR A 639 -4.48 -21.16 2.51
C THR A 639 -5.74 -20.67 1.82
N ASN A 640 -5.60 -20.25 0.55
CA ASN A 640 -6.71 -19.82 -0.27
C ASN A 640 -6.89 -20.80 -1.45
N VAL A 641 -8.14 -21.07 -1.82
CA VAL A 641 -8.47 -21.97 -2.91
C VAL A 641 -9.54 -21.33 -3.78
N ASN A 642 -9.35 -21.36 -5.10
CA ASN A 642 -10.34 -20.93 -6.06
C ASN A 642 -10.47 -22.00 -7.17
N PHE A 643 -11.68 -22.52 -7.36
CA PHE A 643 -12.03 -23.41 -8.46
C PHE A 643 -12.95 -22.68 -9.42
N GLY A 644 -12.53 -22.54 -10.66
CA GLY A 644 -13.29 -21.91 -11.72
C GLY A 644 -13.67 -22.84 -12.85
N TYR A 645 -14.80 -22.56 -13.48
CA TYR A 645 -15.27 -23.22 -14.67
C TYR A 645 -15.74 -22.19 -15.71
N GLU A 646 -15.16 -22.24 -16.90
CA GLU A 646 -15.45 -21.35 -18.02
C GLU A 646 -16.42 -22.01 -19.00
N LEU A 647 -17.48 -21.30 -19.35
CA LEU A 647 -18.47 -21.71 -20.32
C LEU A 647 -18.77 -20.57 -21.31
N ASN A 648 -18.16 -20.60 -22.48
CA ASN A 648 -18.12 -19.49 -23.44
C ASN A 648 -17.61 -18.21 -22.73
N ASP A 649 -18.42 -17.16 -22.69
CA ASP A 649 -18.08 -15.86 -22.08
C ASP A 649 -18.41 -15.79 -20.59
N TRP A 650 -18.79 -16.91 -19.96
CA TRP A 650 -19.12 -17.00 -18.53
C TRP A 650 -18.05 -17.72 -17.75
N THR A 651 -17.68 -17.18 -16.60
CA THR A 651 -16.83 -17.83 -15.60
C THR A 651 -17.61 -18.01 -14.31
N PHE A 652 -17.61 -19.22 -13.77
CA PHE A 652 -18.23 -19.59 -12.49
C PHE A 652 -17.12 -20.00 -11.52
N GLU A 653 -17.08 -19.43 -10.34
CA GLU A 653 -16.04 -19.71 -9.35
C GLU A 653 -16.67 -20.12 -8.01
N ILE A 654 -16.00 -21.07 -7.34
CA ILE A 654 -16.22 -21.43 -5.94
C ILE A 654 -14.89 -21.20 -5.24
N TRP A 655 -14.89 -20.39 -4.20
CA TRP A 655 -13.66 -20.02 -3.54
C TRP A 655 -13.72 -20.10 -2.02
N ALA A 656 -12.55 -20.27 -1.42
CA ALA A 656 -12.34 -20.24 0.02
C ALA A 656 -11.09 -19.40 0.32
N ARG A 657 -11.22 -18.44 1.20
CA ARG A 657 -10.09 -17.70 1.80
C ARG A 657 -9.90 -18.19 3.22
N ASN A 658 -8.64 -18.22 3.67
CA ASN A 658 -8.29 -18.78 4.97
C ASN A 658 -9.00 -20.12 5.23
N LEU A 659 -8.86 -21.07 4.29
CA LEU A 659 -9.62 -22.34 4.26
C LEU A 659 -9.59 -23.11 5.60
N PHE A 660 -8.45 -23.05 6.30
CA PHE A 660 -8.26 -23.77 7.56
C PHE A 660 -8.66 -22.97 8.80
N ASP A 661 -9.22 -21.76 8.61
CA ASP A 661 -9.68 -20.88 9.67
C ASP A 661 -8.56 -20.51 10.67
N GLU A 662 -7.38 -20.20 10.13
CA GLU A 662 -6.23 -19.80 10.93
C GLU A 662 -6.53 -18.50 11.67
N TYR A 663 -6.27 -18.48 12.96
CA TYR A 663 -6.44 -17.33 13.81
C TYR A 663 -5.10 -16.58 13.90
N TYR A 664 -5.02 -15.37 13.38
CA TYR A 664 -3.78 -14.63 13.24
C TYR A 664 -3.97 -13.13 13.52
N ALA A 665 -2.92 -12.50 14.07
CA ALA A 665 -2.95 -11.08 14.37
C ALA A 665 -2.29 -10.24 13.27
N THR A 666 -2.92 -9.13 12.93
CA THR A 666 -2.42 -8.15 11.95
C THR A 666 -1.87 -6.90 12.61
N ARG A 667 -2.29 -6.60 13.85
CA ARG A 667 -1.85 -5.46 14.65
C ARG A 667 -1.98 -5.75 16.14
N GLY A 668 -1.19 -5.05 16.96
CA GLY A 668 -1.32 -5.10 18.41
C GLY A 668 -1.01 -3.76 19.06
N PHE A 669 -1.75 -3.45 20.13
CA PHE A 669 -1.49 -2.36 21.05
C PHE A 669 -1.09 -2.92 22.42
N TYR A 670 -0.22 -2.21 23.12
CA TYR A 670 0.20 -2.57 24.46
C TYR A 670 0.12 -1.34 25.36
N PHE A 671 -0.95 -1.27 26.14
CA PHE A 671 -1.25 -0.18 27.08
C PHE A 671 -2.33 -0.64 28.04
N GLY A 672 -2.59 0.17 29.08
CA GLY A 672 -3.69 -0.09 30.00
C GLY A 672 -5.00 0.49 29.48
N ASN A 673 -6.04 -0.33 29.29
CA ASN A 673 -7.39 0.09 28.88
C ASN A 673 -8.49 -0.34 29.86
N GLU A 674 -8.15 -1.06 30.91
CA GLU A 674 -9.13 -1.63 31.86
C GLU A 674 -9.04 -0.92 33.21
N ALA A 675 -10.10 -0.21 33.57
CA ALA A 675 -10.24 0.44 34.87
C ALA A 675 -10.30 -0.62 36.00
N PRO A 676 -9.85 -0.30 37.24
CA PRO A 676 -9.33 1.00 37.71
C PRO A 676 -7.83 1.14 37.58
N ASP A 677 -7.09 0.04 37.42
CA ASP A 677 -5.63 0.03 37.56
C ASP A 677 -4.91 0.31 36.23
N PHE A 678 -5.62 0.23 35.11
CA PHE A 678 -5.11 0.44 33.75
C PHE A 678 -3.78 -0.30 33.51
N VAL A 679 -3.76 -1.60 33.86
CA VAL A 679 -2.58 -2.44 33.73
C VAL A 679 -2.24 -2.64 32.25
N ASP A 680 -0.99 -2.41 31.87
CA ASP A 680 -0.51 -2.66 30.50
C ASP A 680 -0.83 -4.08 30.03
N THR A 681 -1.66 -4.19 29.04
CA THR A 681 -2.17 -5.44 28.44
C THR A 681 -1.94 -5.41 26.94
N LEU A 682 -1.65 -6.58 26.34
CA LEU A 682 -1.56 -6.72 24.89
C LEU A 682 -2.95 -6.98 24.31
N TYR A 683 -3.38 -6.07 23.44
CA TYR A 683 -4.62 -6.21 22.68
C TYR A 683 -4.28 -6.42 21.21
N GLU A 684 -4.83 -7.47 20.61
CA GLU A 684 -4.53 -7.86 19.23
C GLU A 684 -5.76 -7.73 18.33
N ARG A 685 -5.55 -7.13 17.17
CA ARG A 685 -6.52 -7.16 16.09
C ARG A 685 -6.26 -8.38 15.22
N HIS A 686 -7.23 -9.26 15.15
CA HIS A 686 -7.17 -10.47 14.34
C HIS A 686 -7.61 -10.18 12.89
N GLY A 687 -6.97 -10.89 11.96
CA GLY A 687 -7.33 -10.88 10.55
C GLY A 687 -8.61 -11.66 10.27
N ASP A 688 -9.00 -11.69 8.99
CA ASP A 688 -10.25 -12.28 8.54
C ASP A 688 -10.26 -13.81 8.77
N PRO A 689 -11.30 -14.37 9.39
CA PRO A 689 -11.50 -15.81 9.50
C PRO A 689 -11.77 -16.45 8.14
N ARG A 690 -12.06 -17.75 8.10
CA ARG A 690 -12.46 -18.43 6.88
C ARG A 690 -13.66 -17.74 6.22
N HIS A 691 -13.54 -17.49 4.91
CA HIS A 691 -14.56 -16.89 4.09
C HIS A 691 -14.76 -17.73 2.83
N LEU A 692 -15.99 -18.21 2.62
CA LEU A 692 -16.39 -19.01 1.47
C LEU A 692 -17.33 -18.22 0.59
N GLY A 693 -17.28 -18.46 -0.72
CA GLY A 693 -18.18 -17.79 -1.63
C GLY A 693 -18.21 -18.35 -3.04
N LEU A 694 -19.06 -17.72 -3.84
CA LEU A 694 -19.31 -18.01 -5.23
C LEU A 694 -19.17 -16.71 -6.03
N SER A 695 -18.56 -16.76 -7.19
CA SER A 695 -18.54 -15.64 -8.13
C SER A 695 -19.00 -16.07 -9.51
N VAL A 696 -19.69 -15.19 -10.20
CA VAL A 696 -20.08 -15.35 -11.60
C VAL A 696 -19.63 -14.13 -12.36
N ARG A 697 -18.86 -14.33 -13.43
CA ARG A 697 -18.38 -13.29 -14.32
C ARG A 697 -18.85 -13.56 -15.75
N TYR A 698 -19.18 -12.50 -16.45
CA TYR A 698 -19.52 -12.49 -17.87
C TYR A 698 -18.68 -11.45 -18.61
N ASP A 699 -17.84 -11.89 -19.51
CA ASP A 699 -17.01 -11.05 -20.37
C ASP A 699 -17.64 -10.99 -21.78
N PHE A 700 -17.74 -9.80 -22.41
CA PHE A 700 -18.43 -9.60 -23.68
C PHE A 700 -17.74 -8.60 -24.61
#